data_947d466dca9401ac8aaeb4ec852c3aa0
#
_entry.id   947d466dca9401ac8aaeb4ec852c3aa0
#
_cell.length_a   1.000
_cell.length_b   1.000
_cell.length_c   1.000
_cell.angle_alpha   90.00
_cell.angle_beta   90.00
_cell.angle_gamma   90.00
#
_symmetry.space_group_name_H-M   'P 1'
#
loop_
_entity.id
_entity.type
_entity.pdbx_description
1 polymer ?
#
loop_
_entity_poly.entity_id
_entity_poly.type
_entity_poly.pdbx_seq_one_letter_code
_entity_poly.pdbx_strand_id
1 'polypeptide(L)'
;MSVSAFGLFTLDPATRELRKSGTLVALPPRAFACLALLLEHRDRALPRDELIETLWNGRGATDVQLAQLILQCRRAVDDDGQAQRVIRTVAGFGYRWAAELRQAGVETSASPLPPVEPRDAAVDPIVAEPPHVPSARRRRSGIIFVCVLALVLAASIALWRSMQTRIVLPVVERVLVTPLRIDDSDAGWLRLGGLDVVVERLRHHQVPVLSSETSVALLQKFATDASSSIDSIAPLQLRAAAEASAVVQLAAHRDGADWIAEAVLTRSNAPSLQTSERSADPIAALRALADRISAALGHPVAEPGVAPGSDAVATTLQQARAELLANQPQRARELLLANPALVHDEPLLRQQLADVDIRAGRYAEARTALDALLATPGLDAAFHAQLLNARGMVSVRGGRFAEAGTDFSAAIDLLGAHGDALALGRAYSGRGVSRTSLQDYAGALADDAQARAAYERSGDLGSVARVDSNIGALEILRGHMAQAETYLQPALARFRDIGFVQERVNTLQLLYVAARSQLKRAAAASAIDEDWSLRARIVSPSSQWSVGLYRVDWLLWNGRLSEAAALLDTLASSAHPAAAAEGERLHLMRASLARAAGRRADALEELALVPDDVAASADDDSVRAEVSLLRARLERESGRAADAAAPAHPASDIALPATPRTPLRLLAAANRAIARADAPAAEAAFNAAQALADEQGVPATIAAIAIDHAQYLLANGRKDEANVVAARIAPWADSDFECALLQLRVAHALGAAAAWSVRLEQAQRLAGERVLPPELGVRPR
;
A
#
# COMPACT_ATOMS: atom_id res chain seq x y z
N MET A 1 -13.76 -7.21 -37.75
CA MET A 1 -14.94 -6.77 -36.98
C MET A 1 -15.79 -5.89 -37.86
N SER A 2 -17.10 -6.15 -37.95
CA SER A 2 -18.05 -5.35 -38.74
C SER A 2 -18.43 -4.06 -37.98
N VAL A 3 -18.82 -3.04 -38.73
CA VAL A 3 -19.41 -1.80 -38.18
C VAL A 3 -20.60 -2.15 -37.32
N SER A 4 -20.67 -1.65 -36.10
CA SER A 4 -21.75 -1.92 -35.14
C SER A 4 -22.51 -0.64 -34.82
N ALA A 5 -23.83 -0.68 -34.95
CA ALA A 5 -24.71 0.43 -34.66
C ALA A 5 -25.52 0.18 -33.38
N PHE A 6 -25.59 1.19 -32.48
CA PHE A 6 -26.37 1.16 -31.25
C PHE A 6 -26.91 2.56 -30.93
N GLY A 7 -28.15 2.66 -30.58
CA GLY A 7 -28.80 3.95 -30.36
C GLY A 7 -28.62 4.89 -31.56
N LEU A 8 -28.02 6.06 -31.33
CA LEU A 8 -27.64 7.03 -32.37
C LEU A 8 -26.17 6.90 -32.83
N PHE A 9 -25.46 5.89 -32.33
CA PHE A 9 -24.03 5.74 -32.55
C PHE A 9 -23.72 4.59 -33.50
N THR A 10 -22.63 4.78 -34.25
CA THR A 10 -21.94 3.74 -35.05
C THR A 10 -20.49 3.68 -34.64
N LEU A 11 -19.98 2.49 -34.27
CA LEU A 11 -18.60 2.22 -33.95
C LEU A 11 -18.00 1.35 -35.08
N ASP A 12 -16.97 1.88 -35.73
CA ASP A 12 -16.22 1.18 -36.78
C ASP A 12 -14.83 0.81 -36.28
N PRO A 13 -14.55 -0.44 -35.95
CA PRO A 13 -13.25 -0.90 -35.49
C PRO A 13 -12.16 -0.81 -36.53
N ALA A 14 -12.50 -0.85 -37.85
CA ALA A 14 -11.52 -0.82 -38.94
C ALA A 14 -10.95 0.58 -39.14
N THR A 15 -11.81 1.60 -39.13
CA THR A 15 -11.40 3.01 -39.23
C THR A 15 -11.07 3.63 -37.87
N ARG A 16 -11.35 2.95 -36.76
CA ARG A 16 -11.26 3.45 -35.39
C ARG A 16 -12.08 4.73 -35.16
N GLU A 17 -13.28 4.74 -35.70
CA GLU A 17 -14.19 5.89 -35.60
C GLU A 17 -15.44 5.55 -34.80
N LEU A 18 -15.83 6.48 -33.93
CA LEU A 18 -17.16 6.53 -33.32
C LEU A 18 -17.92 7.69 -33.98
N ARG A 19 -19.12 7.43 -34.48
CA ARG A 19 -19.98 8.47 -35.09
C ARG A 19 -21.33 8.51 -34.40
N LYS A 20 -21.84 9.74 -34.16
CA LYS A 20 -23.18 9.98 -33.65
C LYS A 20 -24.00 10.58 -34.77
N SER A 21 -25.04 9.89 -35.21
CA SER A 21 -25.87 10.32 -36.35
C SER A 21 -25.04 10.75 -37.57
N GLY A 22 -23.98 10.00 -37.89
CA GLY A 22 -23.08 10.27 -38.99
C GLY A 22 -21.94 11.27 -38.69
N THR A 23 -22.01 12.02 -37.60
CA THR A 23 -20.98 12.99 -37.22
C THR A 23 -19.89 12.31 -36.37
N LEU A 24 -18.63 12.56 -36.70
CA LEU A 24 -17.48 11.97 -35.99
C LEU A 24 -17.43 12.49 -34.55
N VAL A 25 -17.34 11.57 -33.57
CA VAL A 25 -17.13 11.86 -32.15
C VAL A 25 -15.64 11.69 -31.86
N ALA A 26 -15.00 12.78 -31.45
CA ALA A 26 -13.60 12.74 -31.06
C ALA A 26 -13.40 11.94 -29.78
N LEU A 27 -12.69 10.81 -29.86
CA LEU A 27 -12.47 9.90 -28.75
C LEU A 27 -10.96 9.57 -28.60
N PRO A 28 -10.40 9.65 -27.39
CA PRO A 28 -9.03 9.22 -27.17
C PRO A 28 -8.79 7.75 -27.58
N PRO A 29 -7.64 7.39 -28.13
CA PRO A 29 -7.40 6.04 -28.64
C PRO A 29 -7.69 4.91 -27.63
N ARG A 30 -7.42 5.15 -26.34
CA ARG A 30 -7.66 4.16 -25.28
C ARG A 30 -9.15 4.04 -24.93
N ALA A 31 -9.90 5.13 -24.98
CA ALA A 31 -11.34 5.10 -24.78
C ALA A 31 -12.05 4.40 -25.95
N PHE A 32 -11.58 4.60 -27.18
CA PHE A 32 -12.03 3.84 -28.33
C PHE A 32 -11.76 2.33 -28.16
N ALA A 33 -10.54 1.97 -27.76
CA ALA A 33 -10.16 0.57 -27.53
C ALA A 33 -11.04 -0.07 -26.42
N CYS A 34 -11.37 0.68 -25.37
CA CYS A 34 -12.25 0.22 -24.30
C CYS A 34 -13.68 -0.06 -24.81
N LEU A 35 -14.26 0.85 -25.60
CA LEU A 35 -15.57 0.64 -26.19
C LEU A 35 -15.57 -0.56 -27.16
N ALA A 36 -14.55 -0.69 -27.99
CA ALA A 36 -14.40 -1.81 -28.91
C ALA A 36 -14.29 -3.15 -28.18
N LEU A 37 -13.50 -3.21 -27.10
CA LEU A 37 -13.31 -4.40 -26.27
C LEU A 37 -14.60 -4.81 -25.55
N LEU A 38 -15.32 -3.85 -24.97
CA LEU A 38 -16.61 -4.11 -24.32
C LEU A 38 -17.67 -4.59 -25.34
N LEU A 39 -17.64 -4.06 -26.54
CA LEU A 39 -18.53 -4.46 -27.64
C LEU A 39 -18.19 -5.86 -28.17
N GLU A 40 -16.91 -6.20 -28.27
CA GLU A 40 -16.45 -7.52 -28.70
C GLU A 40 -16.92 -8.62 -27.73
N HIS A 41 -16.84 -8.35 -26.44
CA HIS A 41 -17.23 -9.26 -25.37
C HIS A 41 -18.64 -8.93 -24.79
N ARG A 42 -19.57 -8.44 -25.62
CA ARG A 42 -20.90 -8.00 -25.18
C ARG A 42 -21.76 -9.07 -24.52
N ASP A 43 -21.44 -10.32 -24.75
CA ASP A 43 -22.11 -11.51 -24.22
C ASP A 43 -21.77 -11.79 -22.75
N ARG A 44 -20.66 -11.22 -22.25
CA ARG A 44 -20.20 -11.40 -20.87
C ARG A 44 -19.81 -10.08 -20.21
N ALA A 45 -19.69 -10.09 -18.89
CA ALA A 45 -19.02 -9.02 -18.17
C ALA A 45 -17.49 -9.22 -18.23
N LEU A 46 -16.75 -8.12 -18.39
CA LEU A 46 -15.29 -8.12 -18.35
C LEU A 46 -14.81 -7.72 -16.95
N PRO A 47 -13.96 -8.54 -16.28
CA PRO A 47 -13.32 -8.19 -15.02
C PRO A 47 -12.49 -6.93 -15.18
N ARG A 48 -12.30 -6.19 -14.07
CA ARG A 48 -11.46 -4.97 -14.07
C ARG A 48 -10.04 -5.26 -14.49
N ASP A 49 -9.48 -6.36 -13.98
CA ASP A 49 -8.09 -6.76 -14.26
C ASP A 49 -7.89 -7.08 -15.75
N GLU A 50 -8.84 -7.79 -16.38
CA GLU A 50 -8.81 -8.09 -17.81
C GLU A 50 -8.86 -6.81 -18.66
N LEU A 51 -9.69 -5.84 -18.27
CA LEU A 51 -9.75 -4.53 -18.91
C LEU A 51 -8.44 -3.75 -18.74
N ILE A 52 -7.88 -3.76 -17.54
CA ILE A 52 -6.60 -3.09 -17.26
C ILE A 52 -5.47 -3.76 -18.03
N GLU A 53 -5.36 -5.08 -17.99
CA GLU A 53 -4.32 -5.83 -18.68
C GLU A 53 -4.36 -5.55 -20.20
N THR A 54 -5.54 -5.63 -20.80
CA THR A 54 -5.72 -5.46 -22.25
C THR A 54 -5.50 -4.02 -22.70
N LEU A 55 -6.01 -3.03 -21.95
CA LEU A 55 -5.97 -1.62 -22.37
C LEU A 55 -4.66 -0.92 -22.03
N TRP A 56 -3.87 -1.44 -21.10
CA TRP A 56 -2.56 -0.89 -20.72
C TRP A 56 -1.39 -1.82 -20.99
N ASN A 57 -1.62 -2.98 -21.68
CA ASN A 57 -0.58 -3.97 -22.04
C ASN A 57 0.27 -4.39 -20.82
N GLY A 58 -0.36 -4.73 -19.70
CA GLY A 58 0.34 -5.13 -18.48
C GLY A 58 1.11 -4.01 -17.76
N ARG A 59 1.03 -2.76 -18.22
CA ARG A 59 1.62 -1.61 -17.52
C ARG A 59 0.64 -1.11 -16.47
N GLY A 60 0.90 -1.44 -15.21
CA GLY A 60 0.06 -1.22 -14.04
C GLY A 60 -0.79 0.06 -14.05
N ALA A 61 -2.03 -0.06 -14.51
CA ALA A 61 -3.02 0.99 -14.35
C ALA A 61 -3.84 0.71 -13.08
N THR A 62 -4.35 1.77 -12.49
CA THR A 62 -5.16 1.68 -11.27
C THR A 62 -6.65 1.61 -11.61
N ASP A 63 -7.46 1.07 -10.69
CA ASP A 63 -8.93 1.11 -10.76
C ASP A 63 -9.47 2.53 -10.99
N VAL A 64 -8.81 3.54 -10.43
CA VAL A 64 -9.17 4.95 -10.62
C VAL A 64 -9.00 5.35 -12.09
N GLN A 65 -7.91 4.92 -12.73
CA GLN A 65 -7.66 5.19 -14.14
C GLN A 65 -8.66 4.45 -15.04
N LEU A 66 -9.01 3.21 -14.70
CA LEU A 66 -10.08 2.47 -15.39
C LEU A 66 -11.44 3.17 -15.21
N ALA A 67 -11.78 3.59 -13.99
CA ALA A 67 -13.03 4.30 -13.71
C ALA A 67 -13.12 5.64 -14.49
N GLN A 68 -12.02 6.39 -14.57
CA GLN A 68 -11.95 7.60 -15.39
C GLN A 68 -12.10 7.30 -16.87
N LEU A 69 -11.50 6.21 -17.37
CA LEU A 69 -11.64 5.79 -18.76
C LEU A 69 -13.09 5.40 -19.06
N ILE A 70 -13.75 4.65 -18.20
CA ILE A 70 -15.18 4.29 -18.32
C ILE A 70 -16.07 5.53 -18.32
N LEU A 71 -15.76 6.52 -17.47
CA LEU A 71 -16.47 7.79 -17.46
C LEU A 71 -16.32 8.54 -18.80
N GLN A 72 -15.13 8.54 -19.39
CA GLN A 72 -14.90 9.10 -20.74
C GLN A 72 -15.69 8.33 -21.80
N CYS A 73 -15.69 6.99 -21.75
CA CYS A 73 -16.47 6.16 -22.66
C CYS A 73 -17.96 6.48 -22.55
N ARG A 74 -18.52 6.57 -21.35
CA ARG A 74 -19.93 6.91 -21.12
C ARG A 74 -20.28 8.27 -21.69
N ARG A 75 -19.50 9.30 -21.40
CA ARG A 75 -19.71 10.65 -21.95
C ARG A 75 -19.73 10.67 -23.48
N ALA A 76 -18.86 9.88 -24.12
CA ALA A 76 -18.79 9.82 -25.58
C ALA A 76 -20.00 9.16 -26.25
N VAL A 77 -20.71 8.29 -25.52
CA VAL A 77 -21.90 7.57 -26.00
C VAL A 77 -23.20 8.05 -25.33
N ASP A 78 -23.22 9.26 -24.77
CA ASP A 78 -24.33 9.86 -24.04
C ASP A 78 -24.92 8.93 -22.96
N ASP A 79 -24.07 8.22 -22.25
CA ASP A 79 -24.42 7.37 -21.11
C ASP A 79 -23.94 7.98 -19.80
N ASP A 80 -24.55 7.63 -18.69
CA ASP A 80 -24.14 8.06 -17.36
C ASP A 80 -24.08 6.89 -16.36
N GLY A 81 -23.52 7.16 -15.17
CA GLY A 81 -23.34 6.15 -14.14
C GLY A 81 -24.63 5.66 -13.50
N GLN A 82 -25.75 6.39 -13.65
CA GLN A 82 -27.06 6.02 -13.12
C GLN A 82 -27.90 5.28 -14.17
N ALA A 83 -27.96 5.80 -15.39
CA ALA A 83 -28.74 5.24 -16.47
C ALA A 83 -28.16 3.92 -17.02
N GLN A 84 -26.84 3.81 -17.13
CA GLN A 84 -26.08 2.62 -17.54
C GLN A 84 -26.67 1.92 -18.77
N ARG A 85 -27.07 2.71 -19.77
CA ARG A 85 -27.78 2.22 -20.97
C ARG A 85 -26.87 1.56 -21.98
N VAL A 86 -25.60 2.00 -22.03
CA VAL A 86 -24.57 1.46 -22.94
C VAL A 86 -23.53 0.64 -22.20
N ILE A 87 -23.03 1.15 -21.08
CA ILE A 87 -22.05 0.47 -20.25
C ILE A 87 -22.63 0.23 -18.87
N ARG A 88 -22.88 -1.02 -18.52
CA ARG A 88 -23.36 -1.41 -17.19
C ARG A 88 -22.18 -1.74 -16.27
N THR A 89 -22.22 -1.21 -15.06
CA THR A 89 -21.32 -1.63 -13.98
C THR A 89 -21.85 -2.92 -13.33
N VAL A 90 -21.01 -3.94 -13.27
CA VAL A 90 -21.29 -5.16 -12.51
C VAL A 90 -20.55 -5.03 -11.17
N ALA A 91 -21.33 -4.80 -10.10
CA ALA A 91 -20.80 -4.51 -8.79
C ALA A 91 -19.82 -5.61 -8.33
N GLY A 92 -18.62 -5.18 -7.84
CA GLY A 92 -17.57 -6.09 -7.39
C GLY A 92 -16.82 -6.85 -8.49
N PHE A 93 -17.23 -6.75 -9.77
CA PHE A 93 -16.63 -7.54 -10.85
C PHE A 93 -15.98 -6.68 -11.93
N GLY A 94 -16.73 -5.78 -12.58
CA GLY A 94 -16.20 -4.99 -13.69
C GLY A 94 -17.28 -4.31 -14.51
N TYR A 95 -17.20 -4.40 -15.85
CA TYR A 95 -18.09 -3.70 -16.74
C TYR A 95 -18.61 -4.61 -17.87
N ARG A 96 -19.82 -4.32 -18.36
CA ARG A 96 -20.47 -5.06 -19.43
C ARG A 96 -21.11 -4.12 -20.43
N TRP A 97 -21.10 -4.51 -21.71
CA TRP A 97 -21.91 -3.86 -22.73
C TRP A 97 -23.39 -4.12 -22.50
N ALA A 98 -24.23 -3.10 -22.56
CA ALA A 98 -25.67 -3.20 -22.27
C ALA A 98 -26.56 -2.77 -23.44
N ALA A 99 -26.05 -2.00 -24.41
CA ALA A 99 -26.87 -1.51 -25.53
C ALA A 99 -27.14 -2.60 -26.56
N GLU A 100 -28.38 -2.61 -27.08
CA GLU A 100 -28.78 -3.48 -28.19
C GLU A 100 -28.12 -3.01 -29.50
N LEU A 101 -27.62 -3.96 -30.28
CA LEU A 101 -27.01 -3.70 -31.58
C LEU A 101 -28.05 -3.80 -32.68
N ARG A 102 -28.04 -2.83 -33.58
CA ARG A 102 -28.73 -2.92 -34.85
C ARG A 102 -27.74 -3.43 -35.89
N GLN A 103 -28.11 -4.49 -36.64
CA GLN A 103 -27.31 -4.88 -37.81
C GLN A 103 -27.41 -3.75 -38.84
N ALA A 104 -26.31 -3.25 -39.32
CA ALA A 104 -26.25 -2.37 -40.47
C ALA A 104 -26.59 -3.19 -41.73
N GLY A 105 -27.84 -3.38 -41.97
CA GLY A 105 -28.38 -3.96 -43.20
C GLY A 105 -28.75 -2.84 -44.14
N VAL A 106 -28.33 -2.99 -45.39
CA VAL A 106 -28.71 -2.25 -46.61
C VAL A 106 -30.03 -1.52 -46.47
N GLU A 107 -30.02 -0.21 -46.63
CA GLU A 107 -31.21 0.62 -46.78
C GLU A 107 -31.98 0.16 -48.01
N THR A 108 -33.12 -0.50 -47.79
CA THR A 108 -34.19 -0.57 -48.77
C THR A 108 -35.30 0.35 -48.29
N SER A 109 -35.33 1.49 -48.93
CA SER A 109 -36.43 2.46 -48.81
C SER A 109 -37.71 1.84 -49.33
N ALA A 110 -38.71 1.72 -48.50
CA ALA A 110 -40.10 1.50 -48.96
C ALA A 110 -41.05 2.11 -47.94
N SER A 111 -41.62 3.23 -48.32
CA SER A 111 -42.84 3.77 -47.75
C SER A 111 -43.97 3.55 -48.76
N PRO A 112 -45.12 3.00 -48.38
CA PRO A 112 -46.22 2.79 -49.32
C PRO A 112 -47.13 4.03 -49.37
N LEU A 113 -47.43 4.49 -50.61
CA LEU A 113 -48.59 5.34 -50.92
C LEU A 113 -49.43 4.67 -51.93
N PRO A 114 -50.77 4.95 -51.95
CA PRO A 114 -51.78 4.12 -52.57
C PRO A 114 -51.99 4.33 -54.10
N PRO A 115 -52.75 3.49 -54.79
CA PRO A 115 -52.69 3.28 -56.23
C PRO A 115 -53.53 4.28 -57.04
N VAL A 116 -53.03 4.68 -58.22
CA VAL A 116 -53.82 5.20 -59.32
C VAL A 116 -53.29 4.67 -60.64
N GLU A 117 -54.17 4.18 -61.46
CA GLU A 117 -54.01 3.49 -62.70
C GLU A 117 -53.49 4.35 -63.87
N PRO A 118 -53.22 3.74 -65.05
CA PRO A 118 -52.25 4.19 -66.05
C PRO A 118 -52.83 4.99 -67.22
N ARG A 119 -52.03 5.73 -67.93
CA ARG A 119 -52.25 6.10 -69.32
C ARG A 119 -51.00 6.28 -70.13
N ASP A 120 -51.10 5.70 -71.27
CA ASP A 120 -50.21 5.48 -72.39
C ASP A 120 -49.50 6.68 -73.01
N ALA A 121 -48.40 6.32 -73.65
CA ALA A 121 -48.01 6.67 -75.01
C ALA A 121 -46.83 7.63 -75.26
N ALA A 122 -45.88 7.07 -75.84
CA ALA A 122 -45.23 7.35 -77.15
C ALA A 122 -43.91 8.21 -77.19
N VAL A 123 -42.86 7.49 -77.50
CA VAL A 123 -41.98 7.58 -78.69
C VAL A 123 -41.12 8.85 -78.89
N ASP A 124 -39.80 8.66 -78.71
CA ASP A 124 -38.56 9.03 -79.51
C ASP A 124 -38.47 10.35 -80.33
N PRO A 125 -37.31 10.69 -80.84
CA PRO A 125 -35.90 10.45 -80.51
C PRO A 125 -34.94 11.68 -80.63
N ILE A 126 -33.70 11.46 -80.20
CA ILE A 126 -32.39 11.93 -80.73
C ILE A 126 -32.24 13.42 -81.19
N VAL A 127 -31.16 14.07 -80.74
CA VAL A 127 -30.10 14.71 -81.53
C VAL A 127 -28.99 15.35 -80.63
N ALA A 128 -27.82 15.00 -81.00
CA ALA A 128 -26.42 15.41 -80.82
C ALA A 128 -26.04 16.81 -80.26
N GLU A 129 -24.89 16.78 -79.58
CA GLU A 129 -23.89 17.79 -79.29
C GLU A 129 -23.68 18.94 -80.31
N PRO A 130 -23.00 20.07 -79.95
CA PRO A 130 -21.60 20.14 -79.54
C PRO A 130 -21.22 21.37 -78.65
N PRO A 131 -19.93 21.68 -78.59
CA PRO A 131 -19.19 21.96 -77.32
C PRO A 131 -19.00 23.44 -77.03
N HIS A 132 -18.76 23.81 -75.77
CA HIS A 132 -18.24 25.13 -75.45
C HIS A 132 -17.10 25.15 -74.41
N VAL A 133 -16.10 25.86 -74.74
CA VAL A 133 -14.78 26.21 -74.22
C VAL A 133 -14.83 26.86 -72.84
N PRO A 134 -13.82 26.66 -72.00
CA PRO A 134 -13.86 27.06 -70.57
C PRO A 134 -13.52 28.53 -70.31
N SER A 135 -14.29 29.19 -69.47
CA SER A 135 -13.97 30.55 -68.98
C SER A 135 -13.08 30.51 -67.73
N ALA A 136 -12.01 31.27 -67.76
CA ALA A 136 -10.91 31.37 -66.80
C ALA A 136 -11.29 32.08 -65.48
N ARG A 137 -12.28 31.63 -64.73
CA ARG A 137 -12.65 32.24 -63.47
C ARG A 137 -12.51 31.34 -62.22
N ARG A 138 -12.04 30.10 -62.35
CA ARG A 138 -11.94 29.12 -61.23
C ARG A 138 -10.62 29.08 -60.49
N ARG A 139 -9.58 29.82 -60.92
CA ARG A 139 -8.27 29.81 -60.24
C ARG A 139 -8.14 30.70 -59.00
N ARG A 140 -8.99 31.74 -58.82
CA ARG A 140 -8.92 32.63 -57.65
C ARG A 140 -9.64 32.08 -56.41
N SER A 141 -10.71 31.31 -56.58
CA SER A 141 -11.43 30.70 -55.46
C SER A 141 -10.64 29.55 -54.79
N GLY A 142 -9.83 28.80 -55.56
CA GLY A 142 -9.00 27.71 -54.98
C GLY A 142 -7.85 28.24 -54.10
N ILE A 143 -7.25 29.37 -54.49
CA ILE A 143 -6.17 30.02 -53.69
C ILE A 143 -6.74 30.60 -52.37
N ILE A 144 -7.92 31.22 -52.42
CA ILE A 144 -8.59 31.74 -51.22
C ILE A 144 -8.99 30.59 -50.28
N PHE A 145 -9.48 29.47 -50.81
CA PHE A 145 -9.82 28.30 -50.01
C PHE A 145 -8.59 27.66 -49.35
N VAL A 146 -7.46 27.55 -50.09
CA VAL A 146 -6.19 27.05 -49.53
C VAL A 146 -5.61 28.02 -48.49
N CYS A 147 -5.69 29.34 -48.70
CA CYS A 147 -5.27 30.35 -47.72
C CYS A 147 -6.15 30.33 -46.46
N VAL A 148 -7.46 30.18 -46.58
CA VAL A 148 -8.38 30.09 -45.45
C VAL A 148 -8.15 28.77 -44.69
N LEU A 149 -7.94 27.66 -45.41
CA LEU A 149 -7.62 26.37 -44.77
C LEU A 149 -6.26 26.41 -44.06
N ALA A 150 -5.24 27.07 -44.64
CA ALA A 150 -3.95 27.29 -44.02
C ALA A 150 -4.03 28.20 -42.78
N LEU A 151 -4.86 29.25 -42.83
CA LEU A 151 -5.14 30.14 -41.68
C LEU A 151 -5.90 29.42 -40.56
N VAL A 152 -6.88 28.60 -40.92
CA VAL A 152 -7.62 27.79 -39.93
C VAL A 152 -6.70 26.74 -39.33
N LEU A 153 -5.83 26.12 -40.14
CA LEU A 153 -4.83 25.16 -39.63
C LEU A 153 -3.79 25.87 -38.73
N ALA A 154 -3.30 27.04 -39.12
CA ALA A 154 -2.38 27.82 -38.31
C ALA A 154 -3.04 28.32 -37.00
N ALA A 155 -4.30 28.78 -37.07
CA ALA A 155 -5.07 29.14 -35.89
C ALA A 155 -5.37 27.93 -34.98
N SER A 156 -5.66 26.77 -35.56
CA SER A 156 -5.85 25.49 -34.84
C SER A 156 -4.55 25.02 -34.19
N ILE A 157 -3.40 25.15 -34.88
CA ILE A 157 -2.07 24.87 -34.31
C ILE A 157 -1.70 25.88 -33.23
N ALA A 158 -2.00 27.15 -33.42
CA ALA A 158 -1.77 28.19 -32.41
C ALA A 158 -2.69 27.99 -31.17
N LEU A 159 -3.95 27.64 -31.40
CA LEU A 159 -4.91 27.31 -30.34
C LEU A 159 -4.50 25.98 -29.66
N TRP A 160 -4.06 24.99 -30.42
CA TRP A 160 -3.54 23.74 -29.86
C TRP A 160 -2.23 23.95 -29.10
N ARG A 161 -1.34 24.81 -29.58
CA ARG A 161 -0.15 25.25 -28.83
C ARG A 161 -0.49 26.10 -27.61
N SER A 162 -1.49 26.95 -27.66
CA SER A 162 -1.96 27.73 -26.49
C SER A 162 -2.73 26.82 -25.49
N MET A 163 -3.40 25.78 -25.95
CA MET A 163 -3.99 24.73 -25.10
C MET A 163 -2.96 23.73 -24.60
N GLN A 164 -1.82 23.59 -25.25
CA GLN A 164 -0.60 22.96 -24.75
C GLN A 164 0.25 23.91 -23.87
N THR A 165 -0.21 25.07 -23.47
CA THR A 165 0.24 25.59 -22.18
C THR A 165 -0.05 24.46 -21.21
N ARG A 166 0.97 23.70 -20.96
CA ARG A 166 1.05 22.68 -19.94
C ARG A 166 0.17 23.17 -18.80
N ILE A 167 -0.80 22.37 -18.40
CA ILE A 167 -1.15 22.32 -17.01
C ILE A 167 0.18 21.89 -16.36
N VAL A 168 1.02 22.86 -16.09
CA VAL A 168 2.06 22.74 -15.09
C VAL A 168 1.20 22.53 -13.86
N LEU A 169 0.94 21.28 -13.53
CA LEU A 169 0.59 20.95 -12.15
C LEU A 169 1.58 21.78 -11.34
N PRO A 170 1.14 22.61 -10.40
CA PRO A 170 2.06 23.39 -9.62
C PRO A 170 3.11 22.40 -9.14
N VAL A 171 4.34 22.56 -9.62
CA VAL A 171 5.47 21.80 -9.09
C VAL A 171 5.47 22.24 -7.65
N VAL A 172 5.00 21.35 -6.77
CA VAL A 172 5.07 21.62 -5.33
C VAL A 172 6.54 21.87 -5.10
N GLU A 173 6.90 23.12 -4.82
CA GLU A 173 8.28 23.51 -4.61
C GLU A 173 8.76 22.81 -3.34
N ARG A 174 9.37 21.65 -3.49
CA ARG A 174 9.93 20.89 -2.39
C ARG A 174 11.36 21.27 -2.18
N VAL A 175 11.70 21.59 -0.96
CA VAL A 175 13.04 22.02 -0.57
C VAL A 175 13.70 20.92 0.26
N LEU A 176 14.88 20.47 -0.17
CA LEU A 176 15.78 19.64 0.63
C LEU A 176 16.78 20.53 1.35
N VAL A 177 16.89 20.38 2.67
CA VAL A 177 17.93 21.02 3.46
C VAL A 177 18.96 19.97 3.87
N THR A 178 20.27 20.22 3.68
CA THR A 178 21.32 19.31 4.12
C THR A 178 21.75 19.56 5.56
N PRO A 179 22.32 18.57 6.29
CA PRO A 179 22.98 18.80 7.56
C PRO A 179 24.01 19.92 7.47
N LEU A 180 24.13 20.66 8.57
CA LEU A 180 25.04 21.78 8.67
C LEU A 180 26.50 21.30 8.60
N ARG A 181 27.30 21.91 7.71
CA ARG A 181 28.76 21.73 7.74
C ARG A 181 29.35 22.63 8.84
N ILE A 182 30.10 22.02 9.76
CA ILE A 182 30.68 22.72 10.88
C ILE A 182 32.06 22.16 11.17
N ASP A 183 33.02 23.03 11.43
CA ASP A 183 34.38 22.66 11.71
C ASP A 183 34.72 22.72 13.23
N ASP A 184 33.79 23.26 14.05
CA ASP A 184 33.91 23.34 15.50
C ASP A 184 33.48 22.04 16.19
N SER A 185 34.41 21.32 16.82
CA SER A 185 34.13 20.04 17.50
C SER A 185 33.21 20.19 18.71
N ASP A 186 33.24 21.33 19.40
CA ASP A 186 32.48 21.58 20.63
C ASP A 186 31.00 21.89 20.31
N ALA A 187 30.71 22.29 19.05
CA ALA A 187 29.40 22.57 18.53
C ALA A 187 28.88 21.50 17.57
N GLY A 188 29.44 20.29 17.61
CA GLY A 188 29.09 19.17 16.69
C GLY A 188 27.59 18.84 16.63
N TRP A 189 26.83 19.11 17.69
CA TRP A 189 25.38 18.94 17.72
C TRP A 189 24.65 19.84 16.72
N LEU A 190 25.23 21.00 16.36
CA LEU A 190 24.66 21.90 15.37
C LEU A 190 24.53 21.24 13.98
N ARG A 191 25.33 20.22 13.70
CA ARG A 191 25.23 19.52 12.42
C ARG A 191 23.81 19.05 12.13
N LEU A 192 23.16 18.42 13.06
CA LEU A 192 21.77 17.93 12.95
C LEU A 192 20.77 18.88 13.60
N GLY A 193 21.11 19.49 14.73
CA GLY A 193 20.27 20.50 15.38
C GLY A 193 20.08 21.74 14.53
N GLY A 194 21.12 22.20 13.84
CA GLY A 194 21.04 23.33 12.92
C GLY A 194 20.18 23.04 11.68
N LEU A 195 20.29 21.82 11.13
CA LEU A 195 19.36 21.35 10.10
C LEU A 195 17.92 21.48 10.60
N ASP A 196 17.61 20.97 11.80
CA ASP A 196 16.26 20.96 12.38
C ASP A 196 15.73 22.39 12.59
N VAL A 197 16.56 23.29 13.12
CA VAL A 197 16.21 24.72 13.28
C VAL A 197 15.77 25.33 11.95
N VAL A 198 16.52 25.12 10.88
CA VAL A 198 16.22 25.67 9.55
C VAL A 198 14.97 25.03 8.98
N VAL A 199 14.82 23.71 9.04
CA VAL A 199 13.63 23.00 8.55
C VAL A 199 12.36 23.44 9.28
N GLU A 200 12.40 23.51 10.61
CA GLU A 200 11.25 23.96 11.42
C GLU A 200 10.87 25.41 11.10
N ARG A 201 11.85 26.31 10.93
CA ARG A 201 11.60 27.70 10.59
C ARG A 201 11.02 27.87 9.18
N LEU A 202 11.52 27.12 8.20
CA LEU A 202 10.97 27.10 6.85
C LEU A 202 9.52 26.59 6.82
N ARG A 203 9.21 25.54 7.61
CA ARG A 203 7.84 25.05 7.76
C ARG A 203 6.92 26.10 8.38
N HIS A 204 7.40 26.81 9.38
CA HIS A 204 6.64 27.90 9.98
C HIS A 204 6.24 28.97 8.94
N HIS A 205 7.09 29.19 7.93
CA HIS A 205 6.80 30.06 6.78
C HIS A 205 6.03 29.38 5.65
N GLN A 206 5.45 28.19 5.90
CA GLN A 206 4.69 27.42 4.91
C GLN A 206 5.52 27.04 3.67
N VAL A 207 6.84 26.93 3.78
CA VAL A 207 7.69 26.37 2.73
C VAL A 207 7.53 24.85 2.74
N PRO A 208 7.20 24.21 1.60
CA PRO A 208 7.16 22.76 1.51
C PRO A 208 8.58 22.16 1.59
N VAL A 209 9.05 21.91 2.80
CA VAL A 209 10.40 21.38 3.07
C VAL A 209 10.34 19.94 3.55
N LEU A 210 11.27 19.12 3.03
CA LEU A 210 11.43 17.74 3.50
C LEU A 210 11.76 17.70 4.99
N SER A 211 11.32 16.65 5.68
CA SER A 211 11.60 16.52 7.12
C SER A 211 13.09 16.35 7.39
N SER A 212 13.54 16.79 8.57
CA SER A 212 14.93 16.59 9.02
C SER A 212 15.29 15.09 8.99
N GLU A 213 14.36 14.20 9.38
CA GLU A 213 14.53 12.75 9.29
C GLU A 213 14.74 12.27 7.84
N THR A 214 13.92 12.76 6.91
CA THR A 214 14.05 12.45 5.47
C THR A 214 15.40 12.90 4.92
N SER A 215 15.82 14.12 5.28
CA SER A 215 17.11 14.69 4.87
C SER A 215 18.28 13.84 5.36
N VAL A 216 18.25 13.43 6.64
CA VAL A 216 19.29 12.57 7.25
C VAL A 216 19.32 11.19 6.61
N ALA A 217 18.16 10.55 6.44
CA ALA A 217 18.06 9.21 5.85
C ALA A 217 18.54 9.18 4.40
N LEU A 218 18.17 10.20 3.61
CA LEU A 218 18.62 10.33 2.23
C LEU A 218 20.16 10.44 2.14
N LEU A 219 20.76 11.24 3.00
CA LEU A 219 22.20 11.41 3.01
C LEU A 219 22.94 10.17 3.49
N GLN A 220 22.39 9.44 4.46
CA GLN A 220 22.94 8.15 4.90
C GLN A 220 22.91 7.09 3.78
N LYS A 221 21.92 7.16 2.88
CA LYS A 221 21.88 6.28 1.69
C LYS A 221 23.05 6.52 0.75
N PHE A 222 23.48 7.78 0.57
CA PHE A 222 24.61 8.15 -0.30
C PHE A 222 25.97 7.99 0.38
N ALA A 223 26.03 7.99 1.70
CA ALA A 223 27.25 7.79 2.49
C ALA A 223 27.58 6.30 2.66
N THR A 224 27.49 5.51 1.59
CA THR A 224 27.75 4.06 1.62
C THR A 224 29.19 3.68 1.86
N ASP A 225 30.15 4.63 1.73
CA ASP A 225 31.54 4.47 2.11
C ASP A 225 31.90 5.43 3.24
N ALA A 226 32.51 4.92 4.30
CA ALA A 226 32.96 5.69 5.46
C ALA A 226 33.93 6.83 5.11
N SER A 227 34.40 6.91 3.86
CA SER A 227 35.27 7.93 3.31
C SER A 227 34.57 9.01 2.48
N SER A 228 33.30 8.83 2.14
CA SER A 228 32.56 9.81 1.35
C SER A 228 32.04 10.91 2.28
N SER A 229 32.71 12.08 2.30
CA SER A 229 32.14 13.25 2.96
C SER A 229 30.82 13.63 2.24
N ILE A 230 29.79 13.97 3.00
CA ILE A 230 28.48 14.44 2.48
C ILE A 230 28.68 15.62 1.52
N ASP A 231 29.76 16.38 1.70
CA ASP A 231 30.16 17.51 0.89
C ASP A 231 30.55 17.14 -0.56
N SER A 232 30.85 15.87 -0.83
CA SER A 232 31.22 15.38 -2.17
C SER A 232 30.01 15.04 -3.06
N ILE A 233 28.79 15.02 -2.49
CA ILE A 233 27.59 14.65 -3.25
C ILE A 233 27.07 15.87 -4.02
N ALA A 234 27.03 15.77 -5.35
CA ALA A 234 26.54 16.87 -6.18
C ALA A 234 25.08 17.24 -5.84
N PRO A 235 24.74 18.55 -5.63
CA PRO A 235 23.39 18.99 -5.31
C PRO A 235 22.34 18.50 -6.28
N LEU A 236 22.69 18.29 -7.56
CA LEU A 236 21.81 17.72 -8.60
C LEU A 236 21.40 16.28 -8.31
N GLN A 237 22.31 15.47 -7.77
CA GLN A 237 22.00 14.07 -7.39
C GLN A 237 21.07 14.02 -6.18
N LEU A 238 21.34 14.85 -5.16
CA LEU A 238 20.48 14.99 -3.98
C LEU A 238 19.08 15.46 -4.38
N ARG A 239 19.01 16.44 -5.27
CA ARG A 239 17.74 16.97 -5.78
C ARG A 239 16.91 15.91 -6.50
N ALA A 240 17.55 15.14 -7.38
CA ALA A 240 16.86 14.07 -8.12
C ALA A 240 16.35 12.97 -7.20
N ALA A 241 17.15 12.55 -6.24
CA ALA A 241 16.78 11.51 -5.28
C ALA A 241 15.68 11.96 -4.29
N ALA A 242 15.66 13.25 -3.95
CA ALA A 242 14.65 13.85 -3.08
C ALA A 242 13.38 14.28 -3.83
N GLU A 243 13.33 14.19 -5.16
CA GLU A 243 12.31 14.84 -6.00
C GLU A 243 12.10 16.32 -5.61
N ALA A 244 13.19 16.98 -5.21
CA ALA A 244 13.15 18.35 -4.75
C ALA A 244 13.30 19.36 -5.91
N SER A 245 12.66 20.51 -5.80
CA SER A 245 12.81 21.64 -6.74
C SER A 245 14.06 22.47 -6.38
N ALA A 246 14.42 22.45 -5.09
CA ALA A 246 15.55 23.18 -4.56
C ALA A 246 16.33 22.40 -3.50
N VAL A 247 17.64 22.64 -3.40
CA VAL A 247 18.51 22.12 -2.35
C VAL A 247 19.16 23.30 -1.62
N VAL A 248 19.10 23.29 -0.31
CA VAL A 248 19.79 24.23 0.59
C VAL A 248 20.94 23.50 1.25
N GLN A 249 22.17 23.91 0.95
CA GLN A 249 23.37 23.43 1.64
C GLN A 249 23.72 24.43 2.73
N LEU A 250 23.90 23.94 3.96
CA LEU A 250 24.17 24.76 5.14
C LEU A 250 25.64 24.65 5.57
N ALA A 251 26.20 25.76 6.01
CA ALA A 251 27.48 25.82 6.71
C ALA A 251 27.42 26.81 7.87
N ALA A 252 28.23 26.62 8.89
CA ALA A 252 28.45 27.61 9.94
C ALA A 252 29.86 27.53 10.48
N HIS A 253 30.41 28.69 10.86
CA HIS A 253 31.70 28.81 11.47
C HIS A 253 31.74 29.97 12.47
N ARG A 254 32.71 30.00 13.33
CA ARG A 254 32.94 31.11 14.24
C ARG A 254 33.87 32.17 13.62
N ASP A 255 33.51 33.43 13.83
CA ASP A 255 34.32 34.59 13.51
C ASP A 255 34.38 35.49 14.76
N GLY A 256 35.42 35.31 15.55
CA GLY A 256 35.54 35.96 16.85
C GLY A 256 34.50 35.47 17.87
N ALA A 257 33.68 36.38 18.37
CA ALA A 257 32.59 36.08 19.31
C ALA A 257 31.29 35.65 18.61
N ASP A 258 31.19 35.90 17.30
CA ASP A 258 29.97 35.66 16.53
C ASP A 258 29.99 34.33 15.76
N TRP A 259 28.80 33.84 15.45
CA TRP A 259 28.60 32.79 14.50
C TRP A 259 28.16 33.36 13.14
N ILE A 260 28.74 32.86 12.07
CA ILE A 260 28.31 33.11 10.69
C ILE A 260 27.66 31.84 10.17
N ALA A 261 26.35 31.93 9.90
CA ALA A 261 25.57 30.87 9.25
C ALA A 261 25.44 31.21 7.77
N GLU A 262 25.75 30.24 6.90
CA GLU A 262 25.74 30.38 5.45
C GLU A 262 24.85 29.36 4.79
N ALA A 263 24.21 29.76 3.69
CA ALA A 263 23.42 28.87 2.85
C ALA A 263 23.71 29.05 1.37
N VAL A 264 23.75 27.94 0.64
CA VAL A 264 23.76 27.92 -0.82
C VAL A 264 22.45 27.27 -1.29
N LEU A 265 21.55 28.08 -1.86
CA LEU A 265 20.29 27.64 -2.43
C LEU A 265 20.47 27.33 -3.92
N THR A 266 20.36 26.07 -4.32
CA THR A 266 20.46 25.58 -5.69
C THR A 266 19.08 25.18 -6.23
N ARG A 267 18.64 25.80 -7.33
CA ARG A 267 17.35 25.55 -8.00
C ARG A 267 17.56 25.02 -9.43
N SER A 268 16.52 24.40 -10.00
CA SER A 268 16.61 23.83 -11.36
C SER A 268 16.87 24.84 -12.46
N ASN A 269 16.23 26.03 -12.37
CA ASN A 269 16.12 27.00 -13.47
C ASN A 269 16.57 28.39 -13.07
N ALA A 270 17.38 28.52 -12.01
CA ALA A 270 17.88 29.80 -11.54
C ALA A 270 19.34 29.65 -11.09
N PRO A 271 20.14 30.72 -11.15
CA PRO A 271 21.49 30.70 -10.56
C PRO A 271 21.43 30.39 -9.07
N SER A 272 22.47 29.74 -8.55
CA SER A 272 22.61 29.47 -7.12
C SER A 272 22.68 30.81 -6.36
N LEU A 273 21.92 30.89 -5.27
CA LEU A 273 21.92 32.02 -4.36
C LEU A 273 22.74 31.69 -3.13
N GLN A 274 23.72 32.52 -2.83
CA GLN A 274 24.46 32.46 -1.56
C GLN A 274 23.93 33.55 -0.63
N THR A 275 23.73 33.20 0.63
CA THR A 275 23.30 34.14 1.68
C THR A 275 23.92 33.76 3.01
N SER A 276 24.15 34.76 3.88
CA SER A 276 24.73 34.55 5.20
C SER A 276 24.09 35.45 6.24
N GLU A 277 24.10 35.00 7.49
CA GLU A 277 23.67 35.77 8.66
C GLU A 277 24.68 35.63 9.79
N ARG A 278 24.78 36.70 10.59
CA ARG A 278 25.72 36.80 11.71
C ARG A 278 24.96 37.05 13.01
N SER A 279 25.30 36.29 14.07
CA SER A 279 24.79 36.51 15.43
C SER A 279 25.73 35.91 16.46
N ALA A 280 25.69 36.45 17.69
CA ALA A 280 26.41 35.82 18.82
C ALA A 280 25.83 34.44 19.19
N ASP A 281 24.53 34.21 18.92
CA ASP A 281 23.84 32.93 19.12
C ASP A 281 23.68 32.19 17.78
N PRO A 282 24.17 30.92 17.67
CA PRO A 282 24.10 30.15 16.44
C PRO A 282 22.65 29.82 16.02
N ILE A 283 21.74 29.61 16.98
CA ILE A 283 20.33 29.33 16.70
C ILE A 283 19.65 30.57 16.09
N ALA A 284 19.93 31.76 16.62
CA ALA A 284 19.42 33.00 16.09
C ALA A 284 19.96 33.27 14.66
N ALA A 285 21.26 33.01 14.40
CA ALA A 285 21.83 33.13 13.06
C ALA A 285 21.13 32.20 12.06
N LEU A 286 20.90 30.93 12.43
CA LEU A 286 20.24 29.92 11.59
C LEU A 286 18.75 30.25 11.33
N ARG A 287 18.05 30.84 12.31
CA ARG A 287 16.67 31.30 12.12
C ARG A 287 16.60 32.46 11.15
N ALA A 288 17.46 33.47 11.30
CA ALA A 288 17.54 34.58 10.38
C ALA A 288 17.90 34.12 8.95
N LEU A 289 18.82 33.16 8.84
CA LEU A 289 19.18 32.53 7.57
C LEU A 289 17.98 31.84 6.92
N ALA A 290 17.19 31.09 7.69
CA ALA A 290 15.98 30.45 7.20
C ALA A 290 14.92 31.45 6.71
N ASP A 291 14.78 32.60 7.40
CA ASP A 291 13.90 33.71 6.99
C ASP A 291 14.32 34.27 5.62
N ARG A 292 15.62 34.45 5.38
CA ARG A 292 16.15 34.88 4.07
C ARG A 292 15.91 33.81 2.98
N ILE A 293 16.11 32.53 3.31
CA ILE A 293 15.83 31.44 2.36
C ILE A 293 14.36 31.43 2.00
N SER A 294 13.45 31.59 2.99
CA SER A 294 12.01 31.66 2.77
C SER A 294 11.62 32.82 1.83
N ALA A 295 12.15 34.00 2.08
CA ALA A 295 11.94 35.16 1.22
C ALA A 295 12.48 34.95 -0.21
N ALA A 296 13.65 34.30 -0.37
CA ALA A 296 14.22 33.98 -1.67
C ALA A 296 13.42 32.92 -2.45
N LEU A 297 12.64 32.09 -1.75
CA LEU A 297 11.70 31.13 -2.31
C LEU A 297 10.31 31.74 -2.59
N GLY A 298 10.11 33.03 -2.25
CA GLY A 298 8.84 33.74 -2.49
C GLY A 298 7.77 33.51 -1.43
N HIS A 299 8.12 32.93 -0.30
CA HIS A 299 7.21 32.72 0.81
C HIS A 299 7.25 33.91 1.77
N PRO A 300 6.10 34.34 2.33
CA PRO A 300 6.08 35.45 3.28
C PRO A 300 6.83 35.03 4.56
N VAL A 301 7.64 35.95 5.08
CA VAL A 301 8.28 35.78 6.38
C VAL A 301 7.24 36.14 7.44
N ALA A 302 6.78 35.15 8.19
CA ALA A 302 5.91 35.41 9.34
C ALA A 302 6.67 36.22 10.39
N GLU A 303 5.95 37.10 11.10
CA GLU A 303 6.57 37.86 12.20
C GLU A 303 7.30 36.93 13.17
N PRO A 304 8.40 37.37 13.78
CA PRO A 304 9.12 36.54 14.73
C PRO A 304 8.16 36.16 15.86
N GLY A 305 7.70 34.90 15.84
CA GLY A 305 6.99 34.33 16.97
C GLY A 305 7.87 34.45 18.22
N VAL A 306 7.24 34.63 19.37
CA VAL A 306 7.93 34.68 20.64
C VAL A 306 8.90 33.49 20.73
N ALA A 307 10.20 33.79 20.85
CA ALA A 307 11.21 32.76 20.99
C ALA A 307 10.85 31.89 22.20
N PRO A 308 10.81 30.55 22.07
CA PRO A 308 10.48 29.71 23.24
C PRO A 308 11.59 29.82 24.28
N GLY A 309 11.29 30.42 25.39
CA GLY A 309 12.13 30.40 26.59
C GLY A 309 13.47 31.16 26.49
N SER A 310 14.34 30.92 27.47
CA SER A 310 15.70 31.42 27.47
C SER A 310 16.57 30.71 26.41
N ASP A 311 17.69 31.32 26.00
CA ASP A 311 18.68 30.70 25.10
C ASP A 311 19.09 29.29 25.55
N ALA A 312 19.10 29.03 26.85
CA ALA A 312 19.39 27.72 27.42
C ALA A 312 18.31 26.66 27.08
N VAL A 313 17.03 27.05 27.10
CA VAL A 313 15.90 26.15 26.72
C VAL A 313 15.99 25.81 25.25
N ALA A 314 16.19 26.81 24.38
CA ALA A 314 16.30 26.60 22.94
C ALA A 314 17.49 25.70 22.60
N THR A 315 18.65 25.92 23.23
CA THR A 315 19.87 25.10 23.03
C THR A 315 19.65 23.68 23.49
N THR A 316 19.11 23.45 24.71
CA THR A 316 18.85 22.11 25.26
C THR A 316 17.88 21.33 24.37
N LEU A 317 16.80 21.99 23.90
CA LEU A 317 15.82 21.39 23.00
C LEU A 317 16.47 20.93 21.70
N GLN A 318 17.27 21.78 21.07
CA GLN A 318 17.91 21.46 19.79
C GLN A 318 19.01 20.39 19.93
N GLN A 319 19.73 20.38 21.04
CA GLN A 319 20.69 19.31 21.34
C GLN A 319 19.98 17.96 21.51
N ALA A 320 18.87 17.90 22.26
CA ALA A 320 18.10 16.68 22.42
C ALA A 320 17.51 16.18 21.07
N ARG A 321 17.03 17.09 20.24
CA ARG A 321 16.53 16.77 18.89
C ARG A 321 17.65 16.27 17.97
N ALA A 322 18.84 16.85 18.03
CA ALA A 322 19.99 16.38 17.28
C ALA A 322 20.34 14.93 17.62
N GLU A 323 20.33 14.57 18.91
CA GLU A 323 20.57 13.20 19.34
C GLU A 323 19.46 12.22 18.87
N LEU A 324 18.20 12.67 18.83
CA LEU A 324 17.12 11.87 18.25
C LEU A 324 17.29 11.65 16.75
N LEU A 325 17.71 12.67 16.00
CA LEU A 325 18.02 12.55 14.57
C LEU A 325 19.24 11.64 14.32
N ALA A 326 20.18 11.60 15.25
CA ALA A 326 21.30 10.65 15.26
C ALA A 326 20.89 9.23 15.70
N ASN A 327 19.60 8.99 15.98
CA ASN A 327 19.05 7.74 16.52
C ASN A 327 19.68 7.32 17.87
N GLN A 328 19.94 8.30 18.74
CA GLN A 328 20.53 8.12 20.07
C GLN A 328 19.60 8.59 21.20
N PRO A 329 18.43 7.95 21.39
CA PRO A 329 17.42 8.40 22.36
C PRO A 329 17.94 8.37 23.80
N GLN A 330 18.86 7.46 24.13
CA GLN A 330 19.44 7.41 25.47
C GLN A 330 20.28 8.64 25.78
N ARG A 331 21.11 9.10 24.82
CA ARG A 331 21.89 10.34 24.97
C ARG A 331 21.01 11.57 25.05
N ALA A 332 19.97 11.64 24.22
CA ALA A 332 18.97 12.70 24.29
C ALA A 332 18.37 12.81 25.69
N ARG A 333 18.05 11.66 26.30
CA ARG A 333 17.50 11.60 27.65
C ARG A 333 18.49 12.07 28.72
N GLU A 334 19.73 11.58 28.67
CA GLU A 334 20.80 11.98 29.59
C GLU A 334 21.03 13.49 29.56
N LEU A 335 21.04 14.08 28.35
CA LEU A 335 21.17 15.51 28.12
C LEU A 335 20.04 16.31 28.78
N LEU A 336 18.77 15.91 28.57
CA LEU A 336 17.62 16.56 29.19
C LEU A 336 17.68 16.44 30.72
N LEU A 337 18.05 15.27 31.26
CA LEU A 337 18.12 15.03 32.69
C LEU A 337 19.34 15.64 33.37
N ALA A 338 20.34 16.15 32.61
CA ALA A 338 21.48 16.86 33.19
C ALA A 338 21.06 18.17 33.86
N ASN A 339 19.94 18.77 33.48
CA ASN A 339 19.36 19.96 34.13
C ASN A 339 17.88 19.75 34.47
N PRO A 340 17.58 18.95 35.53
CA PRO A 340 16.21 18.59 35.85
C PRO A 340 15.34 19.77 36.28
N ALA A 341 15.90 20.83 36.87
CA ALA A 341 15.16 22.03 37.25
C ALA A 341 14.64 22.76 35.97
N LEU A 342 15.49 22.93 34.97
CA LEU A 342 15.12 23.55 33.69
C LEU A 342 14.03 22.73 32.97
N VAL A 343 14.14 21.41 32.98
CA VAL A 343 13.13 20.54 32.37
C VAL A 343 11.82 20.58 33.13
N HIS A 344 11.86 20.68 34.47
CA HIS A 344 10.65 20.75 35.29
C HIS A 344 9.84 22.03 35.02
N ASP A 345 10.53 23.16 34.88
CA ASP A 345 9.89 24.47 34.74
C ASP A 345 9.38 24.76 33.32
N GLU A 346 9.95 24.07 32.30
CA GLU A 346 9.67 24.33 30.89
C GLU A 346 8.82 23.23 30.23
N PRO A 347 7.55 23.54 29.88
CA PRO A 347 6.64 22.56 29.25
C PRO A 347 7.19 21.92 27.96
N LEU A 348 7.89 22.70 27.12
CA LEU A 348 8.49 22.21 25.87
C LEU A 348 9.57 21.14 26.12
N LEU A 349 10.41 21.34 27.16
CA LEU A 349 11.44 20.35 27.51
C LEU A 349 10.82 19.09 28.13
N ARG A 350 9.74 19.22 28.91
CA ARG A 350 8.98 18.08 29.41
C ARG A 350 8.34 17.27 28.30
N GLN A 351 7.76 17.94 27.30
CA GLN A 351 7.25 17.27 26.09
C GLN A 351 8.40 16.57 25.36
N GLN A 352 9.54 17.24 25.15
CA GLN A 352 10.69 16.63 24.48
C GLN A 352 11.20 15.39 25.22
N LEU A 353 11.19 15.39 26.54
CA LEU A 353 11.55 14.22 27.34
C LEU A 353 10.53 13.08 27.14
N ALA A 354 9.24 13.39 27.08
CA ALA A 354 8.23 12.39 26.76
C ALA A 354 8.42 11.79 25.36
N ASP A 355 8.74 12.61 24.36
CA ASP A 355 9.02 12.16 22.99
C ASP A 355 10.28 11.25 22.94
N VAL A 356 11.32 11.58 23.71
CA VAL A 356 12.50 10.73 23.91
C VAL A 356 12.12 9.41 24.56
N ASP A 357 11.30 9.43 25.59
CA ASP A 357 10.86 8.21 26.28
C ASP A 357 9.96 7.32 25.40
N ILE A 358 9.13 7.91 24.53
CA ILE A 358 8.37 7.17 23.49
C ILE A 358 9.31 6.45 22.55
N ARG A 359 10.34 7.13 22.02
CA ARG A 359 11.32 6.54 21.10
C ARG A 359 12.19 5.47 21.78
N ALA A 360 12.41 5.59 23.08
CA ALA A 360 13.12 4.62 23.89
C ALA A 360 12.25 3.45 24.38
N GLY A 361 10.95 3.42 24.05
CA GLY A 361 10.01 2.39 24.48
C GLY A 361 9.51 2.51 25.93
N ARG A 362 9.81 3.62 26.61
CA ARG A 362 9.36 3.91 27.99
C ARG A 362 7.97 4.53 28.00
N TYR A 363 6.99 3.76 27.56
CA TYR A 363 5.63 4.27 27.35
C TYR A 363 4.90 4.67 28.61
N ALA A 364 5.20 4.03 29.76
CA ALA A 364 4.55 4.35 31.03
C ALA A 364 5.01 5.73 31.57
N GLU A 365 6.30 5.99 31.51
CA GLU A 365 6.90 7.26 31.92
C GLU A 365 6.42 8.40 31.00
N ALA A 366 6.45 8.15 29.69
CA ALA A 366 5.96 9.12 28.70
C ALA A 366 4.49 9.47 28.94
N ARG A 367 3.64 8.48 29.20
CA ARG A 367 2.21 8.72 29.49
C ARG A 367 2.03 9.59 30.73
N THR A 368 2.71 9.26 31.82
CA THR A 368 2.64 10.02 33.07
C THR A 368 3.04 11.49 32.86
N ALA A 369 4.13 11.73 32.10
CA ALA A 369 4.58 13.07 31.78
C ALA A 369 3.57 13.85 30.91
N LEU A 370 2.97 13.18 29.91
CA LEU A 370 1.97 13.78 29.02
C LEU A 370 0.65 14.08 29.76
N ASP A 371 0.20 13.19 30.64
CA ASP A 371 -0.99 13.42 31.48
C ASP A 371 -0.79 14.63 32.40
N ALA A 372 0.39 14.78 33.00
CA ALA A 372 0.73 15.93 33.83
C ALA A 372 0.79 17.24 33.02
N LEU A 373 1.32 17.20 31.80
CA LEU A 373 1.35 18.35 30.89
C LEU A 373 -0.05 18.77 30.45
N LEU A 374 -0.90 17.82 30.06
CA LEU A 374 -2.28 18.07 29.64
C LEU A 374 -3.16 18.64 30.76
N ALA A 375 -2.82 18.37 32.04
CA ALA A 375 -3.47 18.96 33.19
C ALA A 375 -3.04 20.42 33.45
N THR A 376 -2.04 20.95 32.74
CA THR A 376 -1.57 22.33 32.93
C THR A 376 -2.58 23.32 32.30
N PRO A 377 -3.11 24.29 33.05
CA PRO A 377 -4.06 25.25 32.53
C PRO A 377 -3.38 26.26 31.60
N GLY A 378 -4.13 26.76 30.62
CA GLY A 378 -3.69 27.88 29.75
C GLY A 378 -2.74 27.48 28.61
N LEU A 379 -2.65 26.20 28.28
CA LEU A 379 -1.91 25.77 27.09
C LEU A 379 -2.54 26.34 25.82
N ASP A 380 -1.72 26.77 24.88
CA ASP A 380 -2.23 27.12 23.55
C ASP A 380 -2.77 25.90 22.80
N ALA A 381 -3.72 26.11 21.89
CA ALA A 381 -4.42 25.02 21.21
C ALA A 381 -3.48 24.12 20.39
N ALA A 382 -2.45 24.70 19.76
CA ALA A 382 -1.51 23.94 18.93
C ALA A 382 -0.62 23.03 19.79
N PHE A 383 -0.11 23.56 20.90
CA PHE A 383 0.69 22.75 21.85
C PHE A 383 -0.16 21.68 22.52
N HIS A 384 -1.41 22.01 22.91
CA HIS A 384 -2.35 21.02 23.47
C HIS A 384 -2.59 19.88 22.46
N ALA A 385 -2.82 20.19 21.19
CA ALA A 385 -3.01 19.17 20.15
C ALA A 385 -1.76 18.29 19.93
N GLN A 386 -0.56 18.86 20.06
CA GLN A 386 0.68 18.08 19.99
C GLN A 386 0.79 17.09 21.15
N LEU A 387 0.45 17.50 22.38
CA LEU A 387 0.43 16.61 23.54
C LEU A 387 -0.60 15.48 23.40
N LEU A 388 -1.80 15.80 22.88
CA LEU A 388 -2.82 14.79 22.58
C LEU A 388 -2.36 13.80 21.52
N ASN A 389 -1.71 14.26 20.44
CA ASN A 389 -1.13 13.39 19.43
C ASN A 389 -0.07 12.44 20.04
N ALA A 390 0.81 12.95 20.90
CA ALA A 390 1.83 12.16 21.57
C ALA A 390 1.19 11.11 22.52
N ARG A 391 0.18 11.51 23.33
CA ARG A 391 -0.52 10.60 24.23
C ARG A 391 -1.33 9.54 23.48
N GLY A 392 -1.99 9.93 22.40
CA GLY A 392 -2.68 9.01 21.50
C GLY A 392 -1.73 7.97 20.92
N MET A 393 -0.54 8.36 20.50
CA MET A 393 0.49 7.44 20.02
C MET A 393 0.94 6.45 21.12
N VAL A 394 1.16 6.92 22.35
CA VAL A 394 1.46 6.04 23.50
C VAL A 394 0.31 5.07 23.77
N SER A 395 -0.94 5.53 23.63
CA SER A 395 -2.12 4.68 23.80
C SER A 395 -2.23 3.60 22.71
N VAL A 396 -1.91 3.94 21.44
CA VAL A 396 -1.81 2.97 20.34
C VAL A 396 -0.75 1.89 20.65
N ARG A 397 0.44 2.30 21.10
CA ARG A 397 1.51 1.36 21.48
C ARG A 397 1.14 0.46 22.66
N GLY A 398 0.24 0.92 23.53
CA GLY A 398 -0.29 0.16 24.66
C GLY A 398 -1.58 -0.61 24.36
N GLY A 399 -2.03 -0.69 23.10
CA GLY A 399 -3.25 -1.39 22.69
C GLY A 399 -4.56 -0.70 23.13
N ARG A 400 -4.50 0.54 23.65
CA ARG A 400 -5.68 1.29 24.11
C ARG A 400 -6.26 2.14 22.98
N PHE A 401 -6.75 1.47 21.93
CA PHE A 401 -7.16 2.11 20.69
C PHE A 401 -8.34 3.07 20.82
N ALA A 402 -9.30 2.79 21.69
CA ALA A 402 -10.45 3.68 21.94
C ALA A 402 -10.01 5.00 22.57
N GLU A 403 -9.11 4.95 23.59
CA GLU A 403 -8.54 6.14 24.20
C GLU A 403 -7.73 6.95 23.19
N ALA A 404 -6.91 6.27 22.40
CA ALA A 404 -6.13 6.89 21.33
C ALA A 404 -7.01 7.63 20.33
N GLY A 405 -8.10 7.01 19.87
CA GLY A 405 -9.07 7.61 18.97
C GLY A 405 -9.72 8.88 19.54
N THR A 406 -9.96 8.92 20.87
CA THR A 406 -10.46 10.11 21.57
C THR A 406 -9.43 11.23 21.56
N ASP A 407 -8.17 10.94 21.90
CA ASP A 407 -7.08 11.92 21.90
C ASP A 407 -6.84 12.52 20.52
N PHE A 408 -6.76 11.67 19.47
CA PHE A 408 -6.58 12.15 18.10
C PHE A 408 -7.77 12.99 17.60
N SER A 409 -9.01 12.64 17.99
CA SER A 409 -10.20 13.42 17.64
C SER A 409 -10.15 14.81 18.29
N ALA A 410 -9.81 14.88 19.57
CA ALA A 410 -9.64 16.15 20.26
C ALA A 410 -8.52 16.99 19.66
N ALA A 411 -7.41 16.37 19.22
CA ALA A 411 -6.34 17.07 18.53
C ALA A 411 -6.79 17.67 17.17
N ILE A 412 -7.58 16.90 16.40
CA ILE A 412 -8.17 17.37 15.12
C ILE A 412 -9.09 18.57 15.35
N ASP A 413 -9.95 18.49 16.37
CA ASP A 413 -10.91 19.55 16.71
C ASP A 413 -10.18 20.83 17.12
N LEU A 414 -9.12 20.74 17.93
CA LEU A 414 -8.30 21.89 18.35
C LEU A 414 -7.54 22.55 17.20
N LEU A 415 -7.00 21.75 16.28
CA LEU A 415 -6.26 22.24 15.12
C LEU A 415 -7.18 22.88 14.06
N GLY A 416 -8.40 22.36 13.93
CA GLY A 416 -9.33 22.83 12.89
C GLY A 416 -8.83 22.58 11.48
N ALA A 417 -9.60 23.05 10.48
CA ALA A 417 -9.29 22.80 9.07
C ALA A 417 -8.01 23.49 8.55
N HIS A 418 -7.58 24.56 9.20
CA HIS A 418 -6.43 25.39 8.79
C HIS A 418 -5.24 25.26 9.76
N GLY A 419 -5.28 24.30 10.68
CA GLY A 419 -4.18 24.03 11.59
C GLY A 419 -2.93 23.52 10.91
N ASP A 420 -1.85 23.34 11.69
CA ASP A 420 -0.60 22.80 11.19
C ASP A 420 -0.82 21.47 10.46
N ALA A 421 -0.45 21.45 9.18
CA ALA A 421 -0.69 20.31 8.29
C ALA A 421 0.01 19.03 8.76
N LEU A 422 1.21 19.15 9.35
CA LEU A 422 1.94 18.00 9.89
C LEU A 422 1.25 17.42 11.13
N ALA A 423 0.79 18.29 12.05
CA ALA A 423 0.07 17.89 13.24
C ALA A 423 -1.29 17.23 12.90
N LEU A 424 -2.02 17.81 11.93
CA LEU A 424 -3.26 17.22 11.39
C LEU A 424 -2.99 15.83 10.75
N GLY A 425 -1.93 15.72 9.94
CA GLY A 425 -1.52 14.45 9.33
C GLY A 425 -1.26 13.38 10.37
N ARG A 426 -0.57 13.71 11.46
CA ARG A 426 -0.31 12.80 12.59
C ARG A 426 -1.60 12.37 13.29
N ALA A 427 -2.49 13.32 13.57
CA ALA A 427 -3.76 13.04 14.24
C ALA A 427 -4.66 12.13 13.40
N TYR A 428 -4.86 12.44 12.12
CA TYR A 428 -5.64 11.59 11.21
C TYR A 428 -5.03 10.21 11.03
N SER A 429 -3.71 10.11 10.78
CA SER A 429 -3.03 8.80 10.64
C SER A 429 -3.12 7.96 11.92
N GLY A 430 -2.92 8.58 13.10
CA GLY A 430 -3.06 7.90 14.38
C GLY A 430 -4.49 7.40 14.64
N ARG A 431 -5.50 8.21 14.29
CA ARG A 431 -6.91 7.82 14.42
C ARG A 431 -7.26 6.71 13.42
N GLY A 432 -6.72 6.77 12.20
CA GLY A 432 -6.86 5.71 11.19
C GLY A 432 -6.35 4.36 11.71
N VAL A 433 -5.15 4.33 12.28
CA VAL A 433 -4.59 3.13 12.92
C VAL A 433 -5.48 2.63 14.06
N SER A 434 -5.97 3.54 14.92
CA SER A 434 -6.87 3.18 16.03
C SER A 434 -8.18 2.57 15.52
N ARG A 435 -8.79 3.15 14.48
CA ARG A 435 -10.01 2.65 13.84
C ARG A 435 -9.80 1.30 13.16
N THR A 436 -8.64 1.10 12.51
CA THR A 436 -8.28 -0.20 11.92
C THR A 436 -8.28 -1.29 12.99
N SER A 437 -7.64 -1.04 14.14
CA SER A 437 -7.60 -2.00 15.25
C SER A 437 -8.96 -2.22 15.90
N LEU A 438 -9.87 -1.24 15.82
CA LEU A 438 -11.27 -1.35 16.24
C LEU A 438 -12.20 -1.89 15.14
N GLN A 439 -11.65 -2.32 14.01
CA GLN A 439 -12.37 -2.85 12.83
C GLN A 439 -13.31 -1.83 12.15
N ASP A 440 -13.19 -0.53 12.43
CA ASP A 440 -13.85 0.54 11.66
C ASP A 440 -13.02 0.86 10.40
N TYR A 441 -13.01 -0.07 9.45
CA TYR A 441 -12.20 0.04 8.22
C TYR A 441 -12.63 1.21 7.33
N ALA A 442 -13.91 1.54 7.30
CA ALA A 442 -14.42 2.67 6.50
C ALA A 442 -13.95 4.00 7.08
N GLY A 443 -14.05 4.16 8.41
CA GLY A 443 -13.54 5.32 9.10
C GLY A 443 -12.02 5.44 9.00
N ALA A 444 -11.29 4.32 9.07
CA ALA A 444 -9.83 4.29 8.90
C ALA A 444 -9.41 4.80 7.51
N LEU A 445 -10.00 4.29 6.43
CA LEU A 445 -9.71 4.76 5.07
C LEU A 445 -10.01 6.25 4.87
N ALA A 446 -11.09 6.76 5.48
CA ALA A 446 -11.42 8.18 5.42
C ALA A 446 -10.37 9.04 6.15
N ASP A 447 -9.90 8.60 7.31
CA ASP A 447 -8.84 9.28 8.06
C ASP A 447 -7.50 9.20 7.33
N ASP A 448 -7.13 8.06 6.77
CA ASP A 448 -5.89 7.91 6.00
C ASP A 448 -5.89 8.82 4.76
N ALA A 449 -7.03 9.00 4.10
CA ALA A 449 -7.14 9.96 2.99
C ALA A 449 -6.90 11.42 3.45
N GLN A 450 -7.41 11.81 4.63
CA GLN A 450 -7.15 13.13 5.22
C GLN A 450 -5.69 13.27 5.66
N ALA A 451 -5.12 12.23 6.28
CA ALA A 451 -3.71 12.20 6.67
C ALA A 451 -2.79 12.38 5.46
N ARG A 452 -3.05 11.64 4.39
CA ARG A 452 -2.30 11.73 3.14
C ARG A 452 -2.33 13.14 2.56
N ALA A 453 -3.52 13.75 2.45
CA ALA A 453 -3.67 15.12 1.96
C ALA A 453 -2.96 16.15 2.86
N ALA A 454 -2.97 15.95 4.18
CA ALA A 454 -2.28 16.83 5.12
C ALA A 454 -0.76 16.69 5.00
N TYR A 455 -0.22 15.49 4.89
CA TYR A 455 1.21 15.27 4.68
C TYR A 455 1.70 15.76 3.30
N GLU A 456 0.88 15.64 2.25
CA GLU A 456 1.18 16.24 0.94
C GLU A 456 1.31 17.77 1.03
N ARG A 457 0.40 18.43 1.76
CA ARG A 457 0.50 19.90 1.99
C ARG A 457 1.73 20.31 2.78
N SER A 458 2.16 19.49 3.75
CA SER A 458 3.37 19.75 4.54
C SER A 458 4.68 19.39 3.81
N GLY A 459 4.60 18.73 2.65
CA GLY A 459 5.78 18.23 1.91
C GLY A 459 6.43 16.99 2.53
N ASP A 460 5.81 16.35 3.52
CA ASP A 460 6.36 15.16 4.18
C ASP A 460 6.04 13.88 3.42
N LEU A 461 6.84 13.62 2.37
CA LEU A 461 6.68 12.45 1.50
C LEU A 461 6.93 11.12 2.22
N GLY A 462 7.77 11.12 3.24
CA GLY A 462 8.01 9.94 4.07
C GLY A 462 6.73 9.51 4.78
N SER A 463 6.01 10.47 5.37
CA SER A 463 4.72 10.22 6.02
C SER A 463 3.61 9.89 5.05
N VAL A 464 3.60 10.47 3.82
CA VAL A 464 2.69 10.03 2.75
C VAL A 464 2.88 8.54 2.46
N ALA A 465 4.14 8.09 2.29
CA ALA A 465 4.42 6.68 2.04
C ALA A 465 4.05 5.78 3.23
N ARG A 466 4.19 6.26 4.48
CA ARG A 466 3.71 5.53 5.67
C ARG A 466 2.19 5.35 5.65
N VAL A 467 1.44 6.38 5.28
CA VAL A 467 -0.03 6.27 5.14
C VAL A 467 -0.39 5.29 4.02
N ASP A 468 0.27 5.35 2.87
CA ASP A 468 0.04 4.39 1.78
C ASP A 468 0.34 2.94 2.27
N SER A 469 1.40 2.74 3.07
CA SER A 469 1.69 1.43 3.69
C SER A 469 0.62 0.99 4.70
N ASN A 470 0.07 1.92 5.50
CA ASN A 470 -1.04 1.63 6.42
C ASN A 470 -2.32 1.22 5.67
N ILE A 471 -2.65 1.94 4.58
CA ILE A 471 -3.78 1.56 3.71
C ILE A 471 -3.54 0.15 3.13
N GLY A 472 -2.33 -0.15 2.68
CA GLY A 472 -1.97 -1.48 2.21
C GLY A 472 -2.17 -2.56 3.27
N ALA A 473 -1.75 -2.31 4.51
CA ALA A 473 -1.98 -3.22 5.64
C ALA A 473 -3.48 -3.42 5.91
N LEU A 474 -4.26 -2.34 5.89
CA LEU A 474 -5.71 -2.40 6.07
C LEU A 474 -6.38 -3.21 4.95
N GLU A 475 -5.98 -3.06 3.70
CA GLU A 475 -6.52 -3.84 2.59
C GLU A 475 -6.15 -5.35 2.71
N ILE A 476 -4.98 -5.70 3.27
CA ILE A 476 -4.64 -7.08 3.63
C ILE A 476 -5.62 -7.63 4.67
N LEU A 477 -5.91 -6.87 5.74
CA LEU A 477 -6.88 -7.27 6.78
C LEU A 477 -8.29 -7.48 6.21
N ARG A 478 -8.66 -6.72 5.17
CA ARG A 478 -9.93 -6.86 4.44
C ARG A 478 -9.94 -8.01 3.43
N GLY A 479 -8.81 -8.68 3.22
CA GLY A 479 -8.68 -9.73 2.19
C GLY A 479 -8.43 -9.21 0.77
N HIS A 480 -8.22 -7.92 0.57
CA HIS A 480 -8.05 -7.28 -0.75
C HIS A 480 -6.57 -7.22 -1.16
N MET A 481 -5.92 -8.38 -1.31
CA MET A 481 -4.47 -8.50 -1.52
C MET A 481 -3.97 -7.74 -2.76
N ALA A 482 -4.70 -7.79 -3.88
CA ALA A 482 -4.31 -7.08 -5.09
C ALA A 482 -4.39 -5.55 -4.92
N GLN A 483 -5.36 -5.06 -4.17
CA GLN A 483 -5.50 -3.65 -3.84
C GLN A 483 -4.40 -3.20 -2.88
N ALA A 484 -4.04 -4.02 -1.90
CA ALA A 484 -2.90 -3.76 -1.02
C ALA A 484 -1.59 -3.53 -1.80
N GLU A 485 -1.31 -4.38 -2.80
CA GLU A 485 -0.11 -4.22 -3.64
C GLU A 485 -0.06 -2.85 -4.34
N THR A 486 -1.20 -2.26 -4.73
CA THR A 486 -1.25 -0.95 -5.42
C THR A 486 -0.81 0.22 -4.53
N TYR A 487 -0.95 0.08 -3.21
CA TYR A 487 -0.46 1.06 -2.23
C TYR A 487 0.95 0.73 -1.75
N LEU A 488 1.24 -0.56 -1.50
CA LEU A 488 2.52 -0.98 -0.95
C LEU A 488 3.70 -0.81 -1.92
N GLN A 489 3.52 -1.06 -3.22
CA GLN A 489 4.61 -0.93 -4.20
C GLN A 489 5.11 0.51 -4.35
N PRO A 490 4.25 1.55 -4.51
CA PRO A 490 4.69 2.93 -4.51
C PRO A 490 5.32 3.37 -3.18
N ALA A 491 4.76 2.92 -2.04
CA ALA A 491 5.33 3.20 -0.73
C ALA A 491 6.74 2.62 -0.60
N LEU A 492 6.94 1.36 -0.99
CA LEU A 492 8.25 0.70 -1.00
C LEU A 492 9.26 1.44 -1.89
N ALA A 493 8.85 1.85 -3.09
CA ALA A 493 9.70 2.62 -3.99
C ALA A 493 10.14 3.93 -3.33
N ARG A 494 9.20 4.66 -2.71
CA ARG A 494 9.49 5.90 -1.99
C ARG A 494 10.45 5.68 -0.81
N PHE A 495 10.24 4.64 0.00
CA PHE A 495 11.16 4.31 1.11
C PHE A 495 12.54 3.91 0.63
N ARG A 496 12.66 3.23 -0.53
CA ARG A 496 13.96 2.96 -1.18
C ARG A 496 14.65 4.25 -1.60
N ASP A 497 13.90 5.21 -2.16
CA ASP A 497 14.44 6.47 -2.65
C ASP A 497 14.91 7.36 -1.50
N ILE A 498 14.13 7.46 -0.43
CA ILE A 498 14.47 8.23 0.77
C ILE A 498 15.57 7.53 1.61
N GLY A 499 15.64 6.20 1.61
CA GLY A 499 16.56 5.43 2.43
C GLY A 499 16.00 4.98 3.79
N PHE A 500 14.67 5.00 3.98
CA PHE A 500 14.00 4.54 5.20
C PHE A 500 14.04 3.02 5.32
N VAL A 501 15.03 2.50 6.05
CA VAL A 501 15.28 1.04 6.14
C VAL A 501 14.17 0.33 6.91
N GLN A 502 13.72 0.87 8.04
CA GLN A 502 12.70 0.24 8.87
C GLN A 502 11.35 0.15 8.16
N GLU A 503 10.94 1.23 7.51
CA GLU A 503 9.70 1.29 6.74
C GLU A 503 9.74 0.37 5.51
N ARG A 504 10.92 0.24 4.87
CA ARG A 504 11.13 -0.75 3.79
C ARG A 504 10.88 -2.16 4.27
N VAL A 505 11.47 -2.53 5.41
CA VAL A 505 11.30 -3.86 6.03
C VAL A 505 9.81 -4.11 6.30
N ASN A 506 9.13 -3.20 6.99
CA ASN A 506 7.71 -3.35 7.30
C ASN A 506 6.85 -3.51 6.03
N THR A 507 7.13 -2.70 5.00
CA THR A 507 6.39 -2.75 3.72
C THR A 507 6.69 -4.03 2.93
N LEU A 508 7.94 -4.53 2.96
CA LEU A 508 8.32 -5.79 2.33
C LEU A 508 7.64 -6.99 3.00
N GLN A 509 7.50 -6.97 4.32
CA GLN A 509 6.77 -7.99 5.06
C GLN A 509 5.28 -8.00 4.69
N LEU A 510 4.65 -6.83 4.55
CA LEU A 510 3.27 -6.72 4.06
C LEU A 510 3.13 -7.24 2.62
N LEU A 511 4.06 -6.91 1.73
CA LEU A 511 4.09 -7.43 0.36
C LEU A 511 4.30 -8.96 0.34
N TYR A 512 5.15 -9.49 1.23
CA TYR A 512 5.31 -10.92 1.40
C TYR A 512 3.99 -11.58 1.82
N VAL A 513 3.30 -11.04 2.83
CA VAL A 513 1.99 -11.54 3.29
C VAL A 513 0.97 -11.51 2.14
N ALA A 514 0.87 -10.42 1.40
CA ALA A 514 -0.03 -10.30 0.27
C ALA A 514 0.28 -11.33 -0.82
N ALA A 515 1.56 -11.51 -1.19
CA ALA A 515 1.99 -12.47 -2.19
C ALA A 515 1.81 -13.92 -1.72
N ARG A 516 2.11 -14.22 -0.44
CA ARG A 516 1.92 -15.52 0.19
C ARG A 516 0.45 -15.94 0.19
N SER A 517 -0.43 -15.00 0.55
CA SER A 517 -1.90 -15.20 0.56
C SER A 517 -2.46 -15.45 -0.85
N GLN A 518 -1.82 -14.90 -1.86
CA GLN A 518 -2.17 -15.13 -3.27
C GLN A 518 -1.46 -16.33 -3.90
N LEU A 519 -0.62 -17.06 -3.15
CA LEU A 519 0.25 -18.17 -3.62
C LEU A 519 1.18 -17.73 -4.77
N LYS A 520 1.53 -16.45 -4.84
CA LYS A 520 2.45 -15.85 -5.82
C LYS A 520 3.90 -16.05 -5.38
N ARG A 521 4.45 -17.24 -5.60
CA ARG A 521 5.77 -17.64 -5.09
C ARG A 521 6.90 -16.70 -5.50
N ALA A 522 6.94 -16.25 -6.76
CA ALA A 522 8.00 -15.37 -7.26
C ALA A 522 7.98 -13.99 -6.59
N ALA A 523 6.79 -13.41 -6.40
CA ALA A 523 6.63 -12.13 -5.71
C ALA A 523 7.01 -12.23 -4.23
N ALA A 524 6.59 -13.32 -3.56
CA ALA A 524 6.98 -13.61 -2.18
C ALA A 524 8.50 -13.78 -2.03
N ALA A 525 9.16 -14.50 -2.97
CA ALA A 525 10.61 -14.64 -3.00
C ALA A 525 11.31 -13.28 -3.09
N SER A 526 10.88 -12.43 -4.03
CA SER A 526 11.46 -11.10 -4.21
C SER A 526 11.36 -10.24 -2.96
N ALA A 527 10.17 -10.24 -2.32
CA ALA A 527 9.95 -9.44 -1.11
C ALA A 527 10.81 -9.95 0.06
N ILE A 528 10.83 -11.26 0.31
CA ILE A 528 11.54 -11.83 1.45
C ILE A 528 13.07 -11.82 1.28
N ASP A 529 13.58 -11.95 0.06
CA ASP A 529 15.02 -11.89 -0.21
C ASP A 529 15.55 -10.46 -0.02
N GLU A 530 14.79 -9.43 -0.42
CA GLU A 530 15.12 -8.05 -0.13
C GLU A 530 15.03 -7.75 1.37
N ASP A 531 13.96 -8.18 2.04
CA ASP A 531 13.79 -8.02 3.49
C ASP A 531 14.99 -8.62 4.25
N TRP A 532 15.37 -9.85 3.93
CA TRP A 532 16.51 -10.53 4.51
C TRP A 532 17.84 -9.83 4.26
N SER A 533 18.02 -9.19 3.10
CA SER A 533 19.23 -8.43 2.77
C SER A 533 19.42 -7.20 3.65
N LEU A 534 18.34 -6.64 4.18
CA LEU A 534 18.34 -5.45 5.02
C LEU A 534 18.63 -5.73 6.50
N ARG A 535 18.60 -6.98 6.96
CA ARG A 535 18.69 -7.36 8.38
C ARG A 535 19.87 -6.75 9.14
N ALA A 536 21.05 -6.65 8.49
CA ALA A 536 22.25 -6.08 9.11
C ALA A 536 22.19 -4.55 9.30
N ARG A 537 21.25 -3.88 8.62
CA ARG A 537 21.04 -2.43 8.69
C ARG A 537 19.93 -2.05 9.69
N ILE A 538 19.22 -3.02 10.22
CA ILE A 538 18.13 -2.81 11.18
C ILE A 538 18.75 -2.68 12.57
N VAL A 539 18.40 -1.59 13.26
CA VAL A 539 18.90 -1.32 14.63
C VAL A 539 17.99 -1.96 15.69
N SER A 540 16.67 -2.00 15.43
CA SER A 540 15.68 -2.54 16.37
C SER A 540 15.80 -4.06 16.50
N PRO A 541 16.08 -4.62 17.70
CA PRO A 541 16.12 -6.06 17.90
C PRO A 541 14.81 -6.78 17.56
N SER A 542 13.65 -6.19 17.88
CA SER A 542 12.35 -6.76 17.55
C SER A 542 12.12 -6.84 16.03
N SER A 543 12.56 -5.82 15.29
CA SER A 543 12.47 -5.84 13.83
C SER A 543 13.42 -6.87 13.21
N GLN A 544 14.64 -7.04 13.74
CA GLN A 544 15.56 -8.10 13.30
C GLN A 544 14.93 -9.48 13.52
N TRP A 545 14.27 -9.64 14.64
CA TRP A 545 13.61 -10.88 15.02
C TRP A 545 12.39 -11.17 14.08
N SER A 546 11.58 -10.15 13.80
CA SER A 546 10.48 -10.22 12.84
C SER A 546 10.96 -10.66 11.44
N VAL A 547 12.04 -10.05 10.92
CA VAL A 547 12.67 -10.46 9.64
C VAL A 547 13.05 -11.95 9.67
N GLY A 548 13.57 -12.42 10.79
CA GLY A 548 13.90 -13.84 11.00
C GLY A 548 12.67 -14.74 10.89
N LEU A 549 11.56 -14.39 11.53
CA LEU A 549 10.32 -15.17 11.50
C LEU A 549 9.68 -15.23 10.11
N TYR A 550 9.63 -14.12 9.37
CA TYR A 550 9.15 -14.14 7.99
C TYR A 550 10.05 -14.98 7.09
N ARG A 551 11.38 -14.96 7.33
CA ARG A 551 12.30 -15.85 6.61
C ARG A 551 12.05 -17.32 6.95
N VAL A 552 11.76 -17.67 8.20
CA VAL A 552 11.37 -19.03 8.61
C VAL A 552 10.09 -19.48 7.88
N ASP A 553 9.04 -18.65 7.84
CA ASP A 553 7.81 -18.99 7.11
C ASP A 553 8.09 -19.28 5.62
N TRP A 554 8.93 -18.45 4.99
CA TRP A 554 9.37 -18.68 3.62
C TRP A 554 10.13 -20.00 3.45
N LEU A 555 11.05 -20.33 4.36
CA LEU A 555 11.82 -21.58 4.33
C LEU A 555 10.89 -22.79 4.51
N LEU A 556 9.94 -22.74 5.43
CA LEU A 556 8.93 -23.76 5.64
C LEU A 556 8.05 -23.96 4.40
N TRP A 557 7.59 -22.87 3.79
CA TRP A 557 6.78 -22.94 2.56
C TRP A 557 7.54 -23.58 1.39
N ASN A 558 8.86 -23.43 1.35
CA ASN A 558 9.71 -24.04 0.33
C ASN A 558 10.27 -25.42 0.68
N GLY A 559 9.94 -25.97 1.84
CA GLY A 559 10.43 -27.29 2.30
C GLY A 559 11.90 -27.31 2.69
N ARG A 560 12.50 -26.15 3.01
CA ARG A 560 13.89 -26.02 3.49
C ARG A 560 13.93 -26.16 5.02
N LEU A 561 13.61 -27.36 5.49
CA LEU A 561 13.32 -27.62 6.91
C LEU A 561 14.57 -27.48 7.80
N SER A 562 15.72 -27.94 7.32
CA SER A 562 17.01 -27.85 8.06
C SER A 562 17.42 -26.40 8.30
N GLU A 563 17.25 -25.54 7.29
CA GLU A 563 17.56 -24.11 7.41
C GLU A 563 16.55 -23.38 8.31
N ALA A 564 15.27 -23.74 8.21
CA ALA A 564 14.24 -23.21 9.09
C ALA A 564 14.53 -23.56 10.56
N ALA A 565 14.94 -24.80 10.84
CA ALA A 565 15.32 -25.25 12.19
C ALA A 565 16.51 -24.42 12.75
N ALA A 566 17.59 -24.32 11.99
CA ALA A 566 18.78 -23.56 12.41
C ALA A 566 18.47 -22.07 12.68
N LEU A 567 17.61 -21.46 11.87
CA LEU A 567 17.20 -20.07 12.06
C LEU A 567 16.30 -19.91 13.30
N LEU A 568 15.36 -20.83 13.54
CA LEU A 568 14.52 -20.86 14.74
C LEU A 568 15.34 -21.01 16.02
N ASP A 569 16.38 -21.86 16.02
CA ASP A 569 17.29 -22.02 17.16
C ASP A 569 18.09 -20.73 17.42
N THR A 570 18.51 -20.05 16.36
CA THR A 570 19.17 -18.74 16.45
C THR A 570 18.26 -17.68 17.06
N LEU A 571 16.99 -17.59 16.60
CA LEU A 571 16.01 -16.64 17.12
C LEU A 571 15.68 -16.92 18.60
N ALA A 572 15.52 -18.18 18.97
CA ALA A 572 15.23 -18.56 20.35
C ALA A 572 16.41 -18.30 21.32
N SER A 573 17.65 -18.39 20.83
CA SER A 573 18.85 -18.11 21.63
C SER A 573 19.19 -16.62 21.72
N SER A 574 18.53 -15.78 20.93
CA SER A 574 18.73 -14.32 20.99
C SER A 574 18.23 -13.78 22.34
N ALA A 575 19.04 -12.89 22.96
CA ALA A 575 18.77 -12.32 24.29
C ALA A 575 17.60 -11.31 24.31
N HIS A 576 16.82 -11.23 23.24
CA HIS A 576 15.69 -10.31 23.16
C HIS A 576 14.48 -10.95 23.86
N PRO A 577 13.94 -10.33 24.94
CA PRO A 577 12.66 -10.78 25.49
C PRO A 577 11.58 -10.53 24.44
N ALA A 578 11.18 -11.59 23.75
CA ALA A 578 10.08 -11.51 22.80
C ALA A 578 8.84 -10.94 23.49
N ALA A 579 8.17 -9.98 22.85
CA ALA A 579 6.80 -9.64 23.26
C ALA A 579 5.95 -10.92 23.22
N ALA A 580 4.90 -11.03 24.03
CA ALA A 580 4.11 -12.25 24.15
C ALA A 580 3.63 -12.76 22.77
N ALA A 581 3.18 -11.86 21.89
CA ALA A 581 2.74 -12.20 20.53
C ALA A 581 3.87 -12.75 19.63
N GLU A 582 5.10 -12.26 19.80
CA GLU A 582 6.27 -12.79 19.08
C GLU A 582 6.61 -14.21 19.55
N GLY A 583 6.46 -14.48 20.86
CA GLY A 583 6.61 -15.81 21.44
C GLY A 583 5.59 -16.82 20.89
N GLU A 584 4.33 -16.43 20.79
CA GLU A 584 3.27 -17.27 20.21
C GLU A 584 3.59 -17.66 18.75
N ARG A 585 4.08 -16.70 17.97
CA ARG A 585 4.47 -16.92 16.56
C ARG A 585 5.67 -17.86 16.44
N LEU A 586 6.65 -17.77 17.35
CA LEU A 586 7.78 -18.70 17.40
C LEU A 586 7.30 -20.14 17.62
N HIS A 587 6.43 -20.37 18.61
CA HIS A 587 5.87 -21.69 18.90
C HIS A 587 5.05 -22.22 17.71
N LEU A 588 4.25 -21.38 17.04
CA LEU A 588 3.54 -21.75 15.82
C LEU A 588 4.51 -22.19 14.70
N MET A 589 5.61 -21.48 14.49
CA MET A 589 6.61 -21.82 13.47
C MET A 589 7.33 -23.13 13.82
N ARG A 590 7.67 -23.37 15.09
CA ARG A 590 8.25 -24.64 15.57
C ARG A 590 7.29 -25.82 15.40
N ALA A 591 6.02 -25.63 15.75
CA ALA A 591 4.99 -26.62 15.55
C ALA A 591 4.80 -26.95 14.05
N SER A 592 4.82 -25.92 13.19
CA SER A 592 4.73 -26.10 11.74
C SER A 592 5.93 -26.84 11.17
N LEU A 593 7.15 -26.54 11.64
CA LEU A 593 8.37 -27.28 11.31
C LEU A 593 8.28 -28.75 11.75
N ALA A 594 7.89 -29.01 12.99
CA ALA A 594 7.76 -30.36 13.54
C ALA A 594 6.73 -31.19 12.74
N ARG A 595 5.58 -30.58 12.40
CA ARG A 595 4.57 -31.22 11.53
C ARG A 595 5.12 -31.53 10.13
N ALA A 596 5.82 -30.58 9.50
CA ALA A 596 6.41 -30.76 8.18
C ALA A 596 7.50 -31.85 8.16
N ALA A 597 8.19 -32.06 9.29
CA ALA A 597 9.15 -33.15 9.53
C ALA A 597 8.50 -34.46 10.00
N GLY A 598 7.17 -34.56 10.10
CA GLY A 598 6.45 -35.75 10.55
C GLY A 598 6.46 -36.00 12.07
N ARG A 599 6.99 -35.06 12.87
CA ARG A 599 7.11 -35.15 14.33
C ARG A 599 5.87 -34.56 15.03
N ARG A 600 4.76 -35.30 14.95
CA ARG A 600 3.45 -34.78 15.41
C ARG A 600 3.38 -34.51 16.92
N ALA A 601 4.05 -35.33 17.74
CA ALA A 601 4.08 -35.13 19.20
C ALA A 601 4.75 -33.81 19.56
N ASP A 602 5.91 -33.54 19.00
CA ASP A 602 6.66 -32.31 19.22
C ASP A 602 5.84 -31.09 18.78
N ALA A 603 5.08 -31.21 17.68
CA ALA A 603 4.22 -30.13 17.20
C ALA A 603 3.09 -29.81 18.21
N LEU A 604 2.50 -30.80 18.83
CA LEU A 604 1.47 -30.59 19.85
C LEU A 604 2.05 -30.01 21.15
N GLU A 605 3.26 -30.40 21.55
CA GLU A 605 3.97 -29.84 22.70
C GLU A 605 4.25 -28.36 22.49
N GLU A 606 4.74 -27.96 21.32
CA GLU A 606 4.96 -26.55 21.01
C GLU A 606 3.65 -25.73 21.03
N LEU A 607 2.55 -26.27 20.48
CA LEU A 607 1.26 -25.58 20.52
C LEU A 607 0.66 -25.50 21.92
N ALA A 608 1.00 -26.41 22.83
CA ALA A 608 0.54 -26.33 24.23
C ALA A 608 1.12 -25.12 25.00
N LEU A 609 2.22 -24.56 24.50
CA LEU A 609 2.84 -23.36 25.08
C LEU A 609 2.15 -22.05 24.63
N VAL A 610 1.22 -22.10 23.67
CA VAL A 610 0.44 -20.94 23.21
C VAL A 610 -0.87 -20.90 23.98
N PRO A 611 -1.17 -19.83 24.74
CA PRO A 611 -2.41 -19.71 25.51
C PRO A 611 -3.67 -19.79 24.64
N ASP A 612 -4.70 -20.46 25.16
CA ASP A 612 -5.99 -20.58 24.44
C ASP A 612 -6.90 -19.35 24.59
N ASP A 613 -6.61 -18.44 25.51
CA ASP A 613 -7.51 -17.34 25.87
C ASP A 613 -6.75 -16.01 26.04
N VAL A 614 -7.30 -14.93 25.54
CA VAL A 614 -7.50 -13.58 26.05
C VAL A 614 -7.86 -12.59 24.91
N ALA A 615 -8.57 -11.51 25.23
CA ALA A 615 -8.97 -10.39 24.38
C ALA A 615 -7.79 -9.80 23.56
N ALA A 616 -7.68 -10.24 22.31
CA ALA A 616 -6.53 -9.99 21.46
C ALA A 616 -6.78 -8.83 20.49
N SER A 617 -5.71 -8.15 20.08
CA SER A 617 -5.71 -7.27 18.92
C SER A 617 -6.02 -8.05 17.62
N ALA A 618 -6.39 -7.37 16.55
CA ALA A 618 -6.73 -8.02 15.26
C ALA A 618 -5.58 -8.91 14.72
N ASP A 619 -4.32 -8.55 14.98
CA ASP A 619 -3.14 -9.32 14.56
C ASP A 619 -2.98 -10.62 15.37
N ASP A 620 -3.22 -10.58 16.68
CA ASP A 620 -3.20 -11.77 17.54
C ASP A 620 -4.30 -12.78 17.15
N ASP A 621 -5.42 -12.28 16.62
CA ASP A 621 -6.53 -13.14 16.20
C ASP A 621 -6.15 -14.03 14.99
N SER A 622 -5.29 -13.55 14.10
CA SER A 622 -4.78 -14.30 12.96
C SER A 622 -3.87 -15.45 13.40
N VAL A 623 -2.88 -15.21 14.24
CA VAL A 623 -1.94 -16.22 14.75
C VAL A 623 -2.70 -17.30 15.54
N ARG A 624 -3.64 -16.92 16.39
CA ARG A 624 -4.47 -17.86 17.16
C ARG A 624 -5.40 -18.69 16.29
N ALA A 625 -5.93 -18.11 15.20
CA ALA A 625 -6.71 -18.89 14.24
C ALA A 625 -5.85 -19.97 13.56
N GLU A 626 -4.60 -19.64 13.21
CA GLU A 626 -3.64 -20.59 12.66
C GLU A 626 -3.23 -21.68 13.68
N VAL A 627 -2.97 -21.29 14.93
CA VAL A 627 -2.69 -22.23 16.05
C VAL A 627 -3.87 -23.19 16.24
N SER A 628 -5.09 -22.66 16.32
CA SER A 628 -6.31 -23.47 16.48
C SER A 628 -6.51 -24.45 15.31
N LEU A 629 -6.23 -24.00 14.08
CA LEU A 629 -6.31 -24.85 12.90
C LEU A 629 -5.24 -25.94 12.92
N LEU A 630 -3.99 -25.58 13.20
CA LEU A 630 -2.89 -26.53 13.23
C LEU A 630 -3.10 -27.60 14.31
N ARG A 631 -3.56 -27.20 15.51
CA ARG A 631 -3.93 -28.11 16.60
C ARG A 631 -5.03 -29.08 16.15
N ALA A 632 -6.12 -28.57 15.57
CA ALA A 632 -7.24 -29.39 15.11
C ALA A 632 -6.83 -30.37 14.01
N ARG A 633 -5.92 -29.99 13.11
CA ARG A 633 -5.34 -30.90 12.10
C ARG A 633 -4.51 -32.00 12.72
N LEU A 634 -3.65 -31.69 13.68
CA LEU A 634 -2.81 -32.67 14.38
C LEU A 634 -3.65 -33.67 15.21
N GLU A 635 -4.71 -33.19 15.86
CA GLU A 635 -5.67 -34.06 16.59
C GLU A 635 -6.35 -35.04 15.63
N ARG A 636 -6.85 -34.56 14.49
CA ARG A 636 -7.41 -35.39 13.42
C ARG A 636 -6.39 -36.44 12.90
N GLU A 637 -5.17 -36.01 12.60
CA GLU A 637 -4.10 -36.86 12.05
C GLU A 637 -3.60 -37.92 13.06
N SER A 638 -3.75 -37.67 14.37
CA SER A 638 -3.32 -38.57 15.44
C SER A 638 -4.33 -39.70 15.72
N GLY A 639 -5.52 -39.68 15.12
CA GLY A 639 -6.59 -40.62 15.42
C GLY A 639 -7.04 -40.62 16.88
N ARG A 640 -6.57 -39.65 17.67
CA ARG A 640 -7.03 -39.42 19.03
C ARG A 640 -8.40 -38.75 18.94
N ALA A 641 -9.43 -39.60 18.92
CA ALA A 641 -10.63 -39.22 19.65
C ALA A 641 -10.14 -38.82 21.03
N ALA A 642 -10.42 -37.60 21.47
CA ALA A 642 -10.01 -37.08 22.77
C ALA A 642 -10.18 -38.22 23.77
N ASP A 643 -9.06 -38.80 24.24
CA ASP A 643 -9.09 -39.66 25.40
C ASP A 643 -9.73 -38.83 26.49
N ALA A 644 -10.87 -39.28 26.97
CA ALA A 644 -11.71 -38.62 27.99
C ALA A 644 -11.00 -38.41 29.34
N ALA A 645 -9.68 -38.55 29.39
CA ALA A 645 -8.81 -38.48 30.55
C ALA A 645 -7.69 -37.45 30.47
N ALA A 646 -7.44 -36.76 29.31
CA ALA A 646 -6.74 -35.49 29.39
C ALA A 646 -7.69 -34.52 30.12
N PRO A 647 -7.19 -33.64 31.08
CA PRO A 647 -8.04 -32.59 31.61
C PRO A 647 -8.58 -31.90 30.40
N ALA A 648 -9.88 -32.06 30.18
CA ALA A 648 -10.60 -31.22 29.27
C ALA A 648 -10.21 -29.80 29.71
N HIS A 649 -9.27 -29.17 29.00
CA HIS A 649 -9.41 -27.73 28.89
C HIS A 649 -10.88 -27.60 28.52
N PRO A 650 -11.71 -26.98 29.34
CA PRO A 650 -13.07 -26.81 28.97
C PRO A 650 -12.97 -26.25 27.56
N ALA A 651 -13.07 -27.16 26.56
CA ALA A 651 -13.51 -26.74 25.27
C ALA A 651 -14.83 -26.13 25.67
N SER A 652 -14.74 -24.86 26.06
CA SER A 652 -15.89 -24.04 26.19
C SER A 652 -16.67 -24.45 24.94
N ASP A 653 -17.87 -24.99 25.15
CA ASP A 653 -18.91 -24.90 24.15
C ASP A 653 -18.84 -23.47 23.68
N ILE A 654 -17.89 -23.21 22.79
CA ILE A 654 -17.84 -22.01 22.01
C ILE A 654 -19.02 -22.21 21.09
N ALA A 655 -20.20 -21.95 21.62
CA ALA A 655 -21.26 -21.40 20.85
C ALA A 655 -20.56 -20.32 20.04
N LEU A 656 -20.36 -20.61 18.76
CA LEU A 656 -19.60 -19.80 17.81
C LEU A 656 -19.89 -18.33 18.14
N PRO A 657 -18.91 -17.55 18.63
CA PRO A 657 -19.19 -16.20 19.05
C PRO A 657 -19.83 -15.47 17.88
N ALA A 658 -20.79 -14.61 18.18
CA ALA A 658 -21.58 -13.93 17.16
C ALA A 658 -20.74 -12.98 16.25
N THR A 659 -19.41 -12.91 16.40
CA THR A 659 -18.49 -12.00 15.66
C THR A 659 -17.04 -12.50 15.62
N PRO A 660 -16.22 -12.13 14.63
CA PRO A 660 -16.36 -12.47 13.23
C PRO A 660 -15.83 -13.88 12.94
N ARG A 661 -16.62 -14.68 12.25
CA ARG A 661 -16.20 -16.00 11.76
C ARG A 661 -15.12 -15.84 10.72
N THR A 662 -13.86 -16.13 11.05
CA THR A 662 -12.81 -16.24 10.03
C THR A 662 -12.90 -17.60 9.35
N PRO A 663 -12.58 -17.72 8.03
CA PRO A 663 -12.58 -19.00 7.35
C PRO A 663 -11.70 -20.05 8.03
N LEU A 664 -10.54 -19.64 8.59
CA LEU A 664 -9.62 -20.55 9.29
C LEU A 664 -10.20 -21.09 10.60
N ARG A 665 -10.96 -20.29 11.34
CA ARG A 665 -11.66 -20.77 12.56
C ARG A 665 -12.76 -21.77 12.23
N LEU A 666 -13.51 -21.53 11.14
CA LEU A 666 -14.50 -22.47 10.65
C LEU A 666 -13.84 -23.76 10.16
N LEU A 667 -12.69 -23.68 9.50
CA LEU A 667 -11.91 -24.82 9.10
C LEU A 667 -11.37 -25.63 10.30
N ALA A 668 -10.92 -24.94 11.35
CA ALA A 668 -10.54 -25.59 12.61
C ALA A 668 -11.74 -26.30 13.27
N ALA A 669 -12.93 -25.70 13.24
CA ALA A 669 -14.17 -26.33 13.72
C ALA A 669 -14.51 -27.60 12.91
N ALA A 670 -14.38 -27.59 11.59
CA ALA A 670 -14.57 -28.75 10.74
C ALA A 670 -13.60 -29.91 11.13
N ASN A 671 -12.31 -29.59 11.29
CA ASN A 671 -11.31 -30.58 11.70
C ASN A 671 -11.58 -31.18 13.10
N ARG A 672 -12.03 -30.35 14.07
CA ARG A 672 -12.46 -30.85 15.40
C ARG A 672 -13.71 -31.72 15.31
N ALA A 673 -14.68 -31.36 14.46
CA ALA A 673 -15.87 -32.18 14.24
C ALA A 673 -15.50 -33.58 13.65
N ILE A 674 -14.55 -33.62 12.72
CA ILE A 674 -14.00 -34.90 12.18
C ILE A 674 -13.37 -35.72 13.31
N ALA A 675 -12.55 -35.11 14.15
CA ALA A 675 -11.90 -35.81 15.28
C ALA A 675 -12.92 -36.39 16.28
N ARG A 676 -14.12 -35.79 16.39
CA ARG A 676 -15.24 -36.27 17.22
C ARG A 676 -16.20 -37.22 16.50
N ALA A 677 -15.91 -37.59 15.23
CA ALA A 677 -16.78 -38.35 14.35
C ALA A 677 -18.16 -37.74 14.11
N ASP A 678 -18.29 -36.41 14.22
CA ASP A 678 -19.51 -35.64 13.93
C ASP A 678 -19.51 -35.19 12.45
N ALA A 679 -19.97 -36.07 11.58
CA ALA A 679 -19.98 -35.81 10.14
C ALA A 679 -20.88 -34.64 9.73
N PRO A 680 -22.13 -34.46 10.28
CA PRO A 680 -22.98 -33.32 9.95
C PRO A 680 -22.36 -31.99 10.33
N ALA A 681 -21.75 -31.89 11.53
CA ALA A 681 -21.06 -30.69 11.96
C ALA A 681 -19.83 -30.38 11.10
N ALA A 682 -19.07 -31.40 10.69
CA ALA A 682 -17.92 -31.24 9.81
C ALA A 682 -18.34 -30.66 8.44
N GLU A 683 -19.36 -31.23 7.82
CA GLU A 683 -19.86 -30.75 6.51
C GLU A 683 -20.44 -29.32 6.60
N ALA A 684 -21.21 -29.03 7.63
CA ALA A 684 -21.74 -27.68 7.84
C ALA A 684 -20.61 -26.65 8.01
N ALA A 685 -19.54 -27.00 8.76
CA ALA A 685 -18.39 -26.13 8.96
C ALA A 685 -17.56 -25.93 7.68
N PHE A 686 -17.34 -26.98 6.86
CA PHE A 686 -16.68 -26.86 5.56
C PHE A 686 -17.48 -25.97 4.61
N ASN A 687 -18.78 -26.14 4.52
CA ASN A 687 -19.63 -25.32 3.65
C ASN A 687 -19.61 -23.84 4.08
N ALA A 688 -19.68 -23.57 5.38
CA ALA A 688 -19.59 -22.21 5.90
C ALA A 688 -18.21 -21.58 5.67
N ALA A 689 -17.13 -22.35 5.90
CA ALA A 689 -15.77 -21.88 5.64
C ALA A 689 -15.56 -21.57 4.15
N GLN A 690 -16.06 -22.45 3.28
CA GLN A 690 -15.95 -22.29 1.84
C GLN A 690 -16.72 -21.07 1.33
N ALA A 691 -17.95 -20.86 1.78
CA ALA A 691 -18.76 -19.70 1.39
C ALA A 691 -18.06 -18.38 1.75
N LEU A 692 -17.51 -18.29 2.98
CA LEU A 692 -16.81 -17.11 3.42
C LEU A 692 -15.46 -16.92 2.69
N ALA A 693 -14.74 -18.00 2.38
CA ALA A 693 -13.51 -17.91 1.60
C ALA A 693 -13.75 -17.50 0.15
N ASP A 694 -14.86 -17.92 -0.43
CA ASP A 694 -15.29 -17.52 -1.79
C ASP A 694 -15.66 -16.03 -1.85
N GLU A 695 -16.29 -15.52 -0.79
CA GLU A 695 -16.58 -14.09 -0.65
C GLU A 695 -15.29 -13.25 -0.55
N GLN A 696 -14.30 -13.72 0.22
CA GLN A 696 -13.03 -13.04 0.39
C GLN A 696 -12.09 -13.19 -0.82
N GLY A 697 -12.19 -14.29 -1.56
CA GLY A 697 -11.40 -14.55 -2.76
C GLY A 697 -9.90 -14.74 -2.51
N VAL A 698 -9.46 -15.12 -1.28
CA VAL A 698 -8.04 -15.29 -0.92
C VAL A 698 -7.55 -16.70 -1.29
N PRO A 699 -6.65 -16.89 -2.27
CA PRO A 699 -6.20 -18.17 -2.78
C PRO A 699 -5.68 -19.15 -1.72
N ALA A 700 -4.83 -18.68 -0.79
CA ALA A 700 -4.28 -19.54 0.27
C ALA A 700 -5.37 -20.08 1.21
N THR A 701 -6.38 -19.25 1.52
CA THR A 701 -7.52 -19.68 2.36
C THR A 701 -8.40 -20.68 1.62
N ILE A 702 -8.71 -20.43 0.35
CA ILE A 702 -9.46 -21.36 -0.50
C ILE A 702 -8.71 -22.69 -0.60
N ALA A 703 -7.38 -22.66 -0.80
CA ALA A 703 -6.55 -23.85 -0.86
C ALA A 703 -6.56 -24.63 0.45
N ALA A 704 -6.39 -23.95 1.59
CA ALA A 704 -6.40 -24.62 2.90
C ALA A 704 -7.71 -25.36 3.17
N ILE A 705 -8.85 -24.77 2.82
CA ILE A 705 -10.17 -25.39 2.99
C ILE A 705 -10.35 -26.56 2.03
N ALA A 706 -10.01 -26.36 0.75
CA ALA A 706 -10.14 -27.41 -0.26
C ALA A 706 -9.28 -28.64 0.06
N ILE A 707 -8.08 -28.43 0.61
CA ILE A 707 -7.18 -29.52 1.02
C ILE A 707 -7.81 -30.37 2.13
N ASP A 708 -8.26 -29.75 3.22
CA ASP A 708 -8.85 -30.48 4.34
C ASP A 708 -10.17 -31.15 3.96
N HIS A 709 -11.02 -30.42 3.20
CA HIS A 709 -12.32 -30.97 2.75
C HIS A 709 -12.14 -32.17 1.80
N ALA A 710 -11.27 -32.05 0.79
CA ALA A 710 -11.01 -33.15 -0.12
C ALA A 710 -10.38 -34.36 0.59
N GLN A 711 -9.50 -34.17 1.57
CA GLN A 711 -8.97 -35.25 2.40
C GLN A 711 -10.07 -35.96 3.21
N TYR A 712 -11.00 -35.20 3.79
CA TYR A 712 -12.17 -35.76 4.48
C TYR A 712 -13.05 -36.57 3.52
N LEU A 713 -13.35 -36.08 2.34
CA LEU A 713 -14.12 -36.76 1.33
C LEU A 713 -13.44 -38.06 0.87
N LEU A 714 -12.12 -38.05 0.63
CA LEU A 714 -11.33 -39.23 0.28
C LEU A 714 -11.37 -40.28 1.39
N ALA A 715 -11.24 -39.89 2.65
CA ALA A 715 -11.30 -40.78 3.80
C ALA A 715 -12.67 -41.48 3.94
N ASN A 716 -13.75 -40.83 3.45
CA ASN A 716 -15.11 -41.38 3.42
C ASN A 716 -15.49 -42.05 2.09
N GLY A 717 -14.51 -42.30 1.21
CA GLY A 717 -14.74 -42.99 -0.08
C GLY A 717 -15.44 -42.10 -1.16
N ARG A 718 -15.69 -40.83 -0.92
CA ARG A 718 -16.38 -39.87 -1.82
C ARG A 718 -15.39 -39.28 -2.82
N LYS A 719 -14.79 -40.12 -3.67
CA LYS A 719 -13.66 -39.77 -4.54
C LYS A 719 -14.02 -38.74 -5.60
N ASP A 720 -15.23 -38.84 -6.19
CA ASP A 720 -15.67 -37.91 -7.25
C ASP A 720 -15.87 -36.51 -6.68
N GLU A 721 -16.45 -36.38 -5.51
CA GLU A 721 -16.63 -35.10 -4.83
C GLU A 721 -15.29 -34.51 -4.40
N ALA A 722 -14.36 -35.31 -3.91
CA ALA A 722 -13.00 -34.89 -3.61
C ALA A 722 -12.29 -34.35 -4.86
N ASN A 723 -12.52 -34.96 -6.02
CA ASN A 723 -11.98 -34.46 -7.29
C ASN A 723 -12.54 -33.08 -7.69
N VAL A 724 -13.84 -32.87 -7.49
CA VAL A 724 -14.48 -31.56 -7.74
C VAL A 724 -13.89 -30.48 -6.83
N VAL A 725 -13.72 -30.77 -5.54
CA VAL A 725 -13.12 -29.84 -4.58
C VAL A 725 -11.65 -29.57 -4.94
N ALA A 726 -10.88 -30.60 -5.27
CA ALA A 726 -9.47 -30.45 -5.64
C ALA A 726 -9.27 -29.67 -6.94
N ALA A 727 -10.18 -29.77 -7.90
CA ALA A 727 -10.10 -29.03 -9.17
C ALA A 727 -10.06 -27.52 -8.96
N ARG A 728 -10.65 -27.00 -7.89
CA ARG A 728 -10.64 -25.56 -7.55
C ARG A 728 -9.25 -25.00 -7.29
N ILE A 729 -8.34 -25.82 -6.79
CA ILE A 729 -6.97 -25.41 -6.43
C ILE A 729 -5.91 -25.89 -7.43
N ALA A 730 -6.34 -26.51 -8.52
CA ALA A 730 -5.45 -26.99 -9.58
C ALA A 730 -4.54 -25.88 -10.17
N PRO A 731 -5.00 -24.61 -10.33
CA PRO A 731 -4.16 -23.54 -10.83
C PRO A 731 -2.91 -23.25 -9.98
N TRP A 732 -2.94 -23.55 -8.68
CA TRP A 732 -1.83 -23.29 -7.77
C TRP A 732 -0.90 -24.50 -7.55
N ALA A 733 -1.25 -25.67 -8.10
CA ALA A 733 -0.48 -26.91 -7.92
C ALA A 733 0.94 -26.84 -8.51
N ASP A 734 1.20 -25.95 -9.48
CA ASP A 734 2.54 -25.77 -10.06
C ASP A 734 3.50 -24.97 -9.15
N SER A 735 2.96 -24.20 -8.20
CA SER A 735 3.73 -23.29 -7.34
C SER A 735 3.63 -23.61 -5.85
N ASP A 736 2.64 -24.40 -5.43
CA ASP A 736 2.39 -24.73 -4.03
C ASP A 736 2.41 -26.24 -3.78
N PHE A 737 3.19 -26.66 -2.78
CA PHE A 737 3.39 -28.08 -2.47
C PHE A 737 2.10 -28.76 -1.98
N GLU A 738 1.35 -28.13 -1.09
CA GLU A 738 0.14 -28.74 -0.50
C GLU A 738 -0.96 -28.89 -1.57
N CYS A 739 -1.06 -27.93 -2.48
CA CYS A 739 -1.94 -28.02 -3.64
C CYS A 739 -1.51 -29.18 -4.57
N ALA A 740 -0.21 -29.30 -4.87
CA ALA A 740 0.33 -30.39 -5.68
C ALA A 740 0.11 -31.78 -5.00
N LEU A 741 0.32 -31.86 -3.70
CA LEU A 741 0.12 -33.08 -2.92
C LEU A 741 -1.35 -33.52 -2.93
N LEU A 742 -2.30 -32.58 -2.82
CA LEU A 742 -3.72 -32.93 -2.94
C LEU A 742 -4.05 -33.44 -4.33
N GLN A 743 -3.57 -32.82 -5.39
CA GLN A 743 -3.77 -33.30 -6.77
C GLN A 743 -3.23 -34.73 -6.96
N LEU A 744 -2.06 -35.01 -6.35
CA LEU A 744 -1.48 -36.37 -6.36
C LEU A 744 -2.36 -37.38 -5.60
N ARG A 745 -2.85 -37.03 -4.41
CA ARG A 745 -3.73 -37.87 -3.60
C ARG A 745 -5.02 -38.25 -4.34
N VAL A 746 -5.64 -37.25 -4.97
CA VAL A 746 -6.89 -37.46 -5.75
C VAL A 746 -6.62 -38.33 -6.98
N ALA A 747 -5.56 -38.07 -7.75
CA ALA A 747 -5.20 -38.87 -8.91
C ALA A 747 -4.90 -40.35 -8.52
N HIS A 748 -4.24 -40.56 -7.38
CA HIS A 748 -3.97 -41.88 -6.84
C HIS A 748 -5.28 -42.60 -6.42
N ALA A 749 -6.17 -41.92 -5.70
CA ALA A 749 -7.43 -42.48 -5.23
C ALA A 749 -8.40 -42.84 -6.37
N LEU A 750 -8.36 -42.10 -7.47
CA LEU A 750 -9.15 -42.37 -8.69
C LEU A 750 -8.55 -43.47 -9.59
N GLY A 751 -7.36 -43.97 -9.29
CA GLY A 751 -6.69 -44.93 -10.17
C GLY A 751 -6.19 -44.32 -11.49
N ALA A 752 -6.08 -43.00 -11.59
CA ALA A 752 -5.72 -42.25 -12.81
C ALA A 752 -4.19 -42.29 -13.04
N ALA A 753 -3.65 -43.43 -13.49
CA ALA A 753 -2.20 -43.67 -13.57
C ALA A 753 -1.42 -42.64 -14.38
N ALA A 754 -1.96 -42.12 -15.48
CA ALA A 754 -1.31 -41.10 -16.29
C ALA A 754 -1.23 -39.73 -15.56
N ALA A 755 -2.33 -39.29 -14.94
CA ALA A 755 -2.36 -38.08 -14.14
C ALA A 755 -1.48 -38.21 -12.88
N TRP A 756 -1.51 -39.40 -12.23
CA TRP A 756 -0.70 -39.68 -11.06
C TRP A 756 0.80 -39.49 -11.31
N SER A 757 1.34 -40.01 -12.42
CA SER A 757 2.78 -39.90 -12.71
C SER A 757 3.23 -38.41 -12.85
N VAL A 758 2.45 -37.61 -13.55
CA VAL A 758 2.71 -36.17 -13.70
C VAL A 758 2.63 -35.43 -12.36
N ARG A 759 1.59 -35.76 -11.55
CA ARG A 759 1.39 -35.13 -10.24
C ARG A 759 2.43 -35.56 -9.21
N LEU A 760 2.94 -36.80 -9.30
CA LEU A 760 4.04 -37.28 -8.46
C LEU A 760 5.33 -36.47 -8.72
N GLU A 761 5.71 -36.33 -9.98
CA GLU A 761 6.87 -35.54 -10.36
C GLU A 761 6.74 -34.09 -9.90
N GLN A 762 5.56 -33.51 -10.06
CA GLN A 762 5.24 -32.13 -9.63
C GLN A 762 5.38 -32.00 -8.10
N ALA A 763 4.79 -32.90 -7.32
CA ALA A 763 4.87 -32.86 -5.86
C ALA A 763 6.32 -33.08 -5.39
N GLN A 764 7.09 -33.98 -6.02
CA GLN A 764 8.50 -34.22 -5.71
C GLN A 764 9.37 -32.99 -5.93
N ARG A 765 9.16 -32.23 -7.02
CA ARG A 765 9.88 -30.96 -7.28
C ARG A 765 9.63 -29.90 -6.21
N LEU A 766 8.42 -29.86 -5.64
CA LEU A 766 8.02 -28.88 -4.65
C LEU A 766 8.25 -29.31 -3.20
N ALA A 767 8.54 -30.58 -2.97
CA ALA A 767 8.64 -31.15 -1.61
C ALA A 767 9.80 -30.56 -0.80
N GLY A 768 10.95 -30.29 -1.44
CA GLY A 768 12.17 -29.97 -0.71
C GLY A 768 12.57 -31.13 0.20
N GLU A 769 12.74 -30.88 1.50
CA GLU A 769 13.08 -31.89 2.52
C GLU A 769 11.84 -32.60 3.11
N ARG A 770 10.62 -32.27 2.65
CA ARG A 770 9.38 -32.92 3.12
C ARG A 770 9.29 -34.34 2.56
N VAL A 771 8.87 -35.26 3.40
CA VAL A 771 8.68 -36.66 2.99
C VAL A 771 7.27 -36.83 2.41
N LEU A 772 7.20 -37.28 1.16
CA LEU A 772 5.93 -37.67 0.56
C LEU A 772 5.42 -38.95 1.22
N PRO A 773 4.10 -39.10 1.45
CA PRO A 773 3.53 -40.37 1.95
C PRO A 773 3.93 -41.54 1.05
N PRO A 774 4.52 -42.64 1.63
CA PRO A 774 5.06 -43.73 0.84
C PRO A 774 4.04 -44.39 -0.08
N GLU A 775 2.77 -44.45 0.35
CA GLU A 775 1.66 -45.00 -0.41
C GLU A 775 1.40 -44.28 -1.73
N LEU A 776 1.67 -42.97 -1.78
CA LEU A 776 1.49 -42.13 -3.00
C LEU A 776 2.63 -42.33 -4.02
N GLY A 777 3.77 -42.92 -3.59
CA GLY A 777 4.87 -43.29 -4.48
C GLY A 777 4.61 -44.56 -5.26
N VAL A 778 3.60 -45.36 -4.88
CA VAL A 778 3.23 -46.59 -5.55
C VAL A 778 2.17 -46.32 -6.60
N ARG A 779 2.35 -46.88 -7.81
CA ARG A 779 1.39 -46.69 -8.91
C ARG A 779 0.01 -47.20 -8.49
N PRO A 780 -1.06 -46.40 -8.66
CA PRO A 780 -2.42 -46.82 -8.35
C PRO A 780 -2.85 -47.98 -9.26
N ARG A 781 -3.63 -48.91 -8.69
CA ARG A 781 -4.17 -50.09 -9.39
C ARG A 781 -5.43 -49.77 -10.16
#